data_28126cd6a0e2347ac50e60b6b34e2c49
#
_entry.id   28126cd6a0e2347ac50e60b6b34e2c49
#
_cell.length_a   1.000
_cell.length_b   1.000
_cell.length_c   1.000
_cell.angle_alpha   90.00
_cell.angle_beta   90.00
_cell.angle_gamma   90.00
#
_symmetry.space_group_name_H-M   'P 1'
#
loop_
_entity.id
_entity.type
_entity.pdbx_description
1 polymer ?
#
loop_
_entity_poly.entity_id
_entity_poly.type
_entity_poly.pdbx_seq_one_letter_code
_entity_poly.pdbx_strand_id
1 'polypeptide(L)'
;MIIQKVRHYDFSKVKWDSRSWGNEVFDPVFLFCFRAKPAELSGALVSHASGFALRIADKAHCEEDEKHLNRRVLNYLSCTAPDGSCRVLEADLRMENGAPGERYRIGFPISLAGDPETEHEFAVLYDGVCFQILCDGIVMDRDFPFGRSFHCYEGRHVCFGISSPALANYRMTNDLSGVSFSEKEVRRDASIQFYTPFGFNTWVGDVVVAQFRGRFHIFYLMDRRHHGSRVRRGAHEFWHLSSENLRDWIDHGPVVEIDSQWQTVGTGNAFVFDGKLHLSFGWHTDRQVPYPQTVKHLFFRNLADTGRTGEFRYGEIGTLLPSGASYTASEDGVHFTRADRLIHYLENPSIFVQPDGRLHLIQDGVWESDHPGDWTLVQRGFPPHGMESFARNCLDCPTCFELDGWEYFAVGFSAFFGRRKGDAEWIDFVKEGRDPYDGSSVPMYSAWRDGRMIEGGWMNGIGWGSCLMLREMVPLGNGNVGKRWVAESLPEFGAAENFSEKTPVAAAGDTLLEFRIDPAKGAFAIRFTGEGEGCEFRIDPAKARAQWSSAGCPPEVPTFREQMTPEISNYSSLPYTAYCGRDYAKENLFGIDAPFVLRVLIHADPKLNAALIDVEIAGCHTMATLRGDFAVRSAEASGSGTKRFAAIK
;
A
#
# COMPACT_ATOMS: atom_id res chain seq x y z
N MET A 1 -1.56 8.76 -17.85
CA MET A 1 -0.07 8.71 -17.72
C MET A 1 0.32 9.04 -16.30
N ILE A 2 1.34 8.35 -15.74
CA ILE A 2 1.87 8.64 -14.41
C ILE A 2 3.33 9.05 -14.57
N ILE A 3 3.69 10.24 -14.07
CA ILE A 3 5.08 10.71 -13.94
C ILE A 3 5.50 10.44 -12.50
N GLN A 4 6.49 9.60 -12.31
CA GLN A 4 6.99 9.23 -11.01
C GLN A 4 8.37 9.80 -10.77
N LYS A 5 8.54 10.53 -9.68
CA LYS A 5 9.84 11.02 -9.23
C LYS A 5 10.50 9.95 -8.37
N VAL A 6 11.59 9.39 -8.88
CA VAL A 6 12.36 8.37 -8.18
C VAL A 6 13.73 8.90 -7.79
N ARG A 7 14.24 8.46 -6.65
CA ARG A 7 15.63 8.74 -6.27
C ARG A 7 16.57 7.95 -7.16
N HIS A 8 17.50 8.66 -7.76
CA HIS A 8 18.59 8.10 -8.53
C HIS A 8 19.90 8.41 -7.81
N TYR A 9 20.52 7.37 -7.27
CA TYR A 9 21.80 7.49 -6.58
C TYR A 9 22.96 7.63 -7.57
N ASP A 10 23.90 8.48 -7.21
CA ASP A 10 25.15 8.72 -7.95
C ASP A 10 26.35 8.35 -7.07
N PHE A 11 27.16 7.44 -7.56
CA PHE A 11 28.34 6.93 -6.92
C PHE A 11 29.64 7.48 -7.54
N SER A 12 29.56 8.42 -8.46
CA SER A 12 30.71 8.94 -9.20
C SER A 12 31.77 9.63 -8.32
N LYS A 13 31.36 10.18 -7.18
CA LYS A 13 32.21 10.86 -6.21
C LYS A 13 32.64 9.97 -5.04
N VAL A 14 32.21 8.71 -5.03
CA VAL A 14 32.54 7.76 -3.95
C VAL A 14 34.01 7.41 -4.02
N LYS A 15 34.65 7.45 -2.88
CA LYS A 15 36.03 6.98 -2.71
C LYS A 15 35.98 5.48 -2.41
N TRP A 16 36.35 4.71 -3.41
CA TRP A 16 36.36 3.25 -3.28
C TRP A 16 37.59 2.79 -2.51
N ASP A 17 37.39 1.78 -1.69
CA ASP A 17 38.49 1.15 -0.97
C ASP A 17 39.38 0.38 -1.95
N SER A 18 40.67 0.64 -1.90
CA SER A 18 41.67 -0.03 -2.75
C SER A 18 42.16 -1.36 -2.20
N ARG A 19 41.69 -1.73 -1.01
CA ARG A 19 42.11 -2.99 -0.35
C ARG A 19 41.44 -4.20 -0.97
N SER A 20 42.12 -5.30 -1.02
CA SER A 20 41.52 -6.60 -1.38
C SER A 20 40.66 -7.08 -0.21
N TRP A 21 39.40 -7.24 -0.44
CA TRP A 21 38.43 -7.70 0.55
C TRP A 21 38.61 -9.18 0.87
N GLY A 22 39.45 -9.48 1.82
CA GLY A 22 39.74 -10.86 2.25
C GLY A 22 39.53 -11.09 3.74
N ASN A 23 39.89 -10.13 4.58
CA ASN A 23 39.88 -10.26 6.04
C ASN A 23 39.58 -8.91 6.72
N GLU A 24 38.49 -8.24 6.38
CA GLU A 24 38.30 -6.90 6.87
C GLU A 24 37.11 -6.74 7.81
N VAL A 25 37.23 -5.77 8.71
CA VAL A 25 36.19 -5.38 9.65
C VAL A 25 35.15 -4.56 8.89
N PHE A 26 33.93 -5.00 8.93
CA PHE A 26 32.80 -4.24 8.42
C PHE A 26 32.42 -3.14 9.38
N ASP A 27 32.47 -1.93 8.91
CA ASP A 27 31.80 -0.80 9.56
C ASP A 27 30.29 -0.90 9.38
N PRO A 28 29.49 -0.26 10.28
CA PRO A 28 28.02 -0.33 10.24
C PRO A 28 27.38 0.09 8.92
N VAL A 29 28.09 0.86 8.15
CA VAL A 29 27.62 1.37 6.87
C VAL A 29 28.50 0.84 5.76
N PHE A 30 27.89 0.53 4.63
CA PHE A 30 28.64 0.08 3.47
C PHE A 30 27.91 0.31 2.16
N LEU A 31 28.70 0.45 1.11
CA LEU A 31 28.24 0.41 -0.27
C LEU A 31 29.05 -0.66 -1.01
N PHE A 32 28.35 -1.61 -1.59
CA PHE A 32 28.92 -2.67 -2.44
C PHE A 32 28.33 -2.52 -3.85
N CYS A 33 29.18 -2.36 -4.86
CA CYS A 33 28.77 -2.22 -6.25
C CYS A 33 29.48 -3.22 -7.15
N PHE A 34 28.80 -3.67 -8.18
CA PHE A 34 29.37 -4.47 -9.26
C PHE A 34 28.62 -4.22 -10.58
N ARG A 35 29.27 -4.56 -11.69
CA ARG A 35 28.65 -4.54 -13.01
C ARG A 35 28.58 -5.97 -13.56
N ALA A 36 27.43 -6.30 -14.09
CA ALA A 36 27.21 -7.61 -14.72
C ALA A 36 26.02 -7.57 -15.67
N LYS A 37 25.97 -8.51 -16.59
CA LYS A 37 24.77 -8.83 -17.33
C LYS A 37 23.85 -9.73 -16.48
N PRO A 38 22.55 -9.49 -16.42
CA PRO A 38 21.62 -10.37 -15.73
C PRO A 38 21.76 -11.85 -16.09
N ALA A 39 22.05 -12.16 -17.36
CA ALA A 39 22.25 -13.52 -17.85
C ALA A 39 23.45 -14.25 -17.21
N GLU A 40 24.49 -13.53 -16.80
CA GLU A 40 25.73 -14.07 -16.23
C GLU A 40 25.63 -14.35 -14.72
N LEU A 41 24.61 -13.81 -14.05
CA LEU A 41 24.45 -13.94 -12.61
C LEU A 41 23.77 -15.27 -12.26
N SER A 42 24.36 -16.05 -11.36
CA SER A 42 23.77 -17.31 -10.90
C SER A 42 24.30 -17.73 -9.52
N GLY A 43 23.46 -18.39 -8.72
CA GLY A 43 23.83 -18.97 -7.44
C GLY A 43 24.35 -17.94 -6.42
N ALA A 44 25.24 -18.37 -5.54
CA ALA A 44 25.86 -17.48 -4.55
C ALA A 44 26.87 -16.54 -5.24
N LEU A 45 26.69 -15.25 -5.01
CA LEU A 45 27.56 -14.20 -5.55
C LEU A 45 28.56 -13.71 -4.51
N VAL A 46 28.06 -13.41 -3.32
CA VAL A 46 28.83 -13.00 -2.15
C VAL A 46 28.32 -13.79 -0.96
N SER A 47 29.22 -14.37 -0.19
CA SER A 47 28.89 -14.98 1.09
C SER A 47 29.75 -14.41 2.19
N HIS A 48 29.13 -14.18 3.32
CA HIS A 48 29.81 -13.69 4.48
C HIS A 48 29.38 -14.50 5.70
N ALA A 49 30.35 -15.05 6.41
CA ALA A 49 30.13 -16.01 7.51
C ALA A 49 29.26 -15.43 8.65
N SER A 50 29.17 -14.12 8.79
CA SER A 50 28.53 -13.48 9.92
C SER A 50 27.34 -12.58 9.58
N GLY A 51 26.86 -12.47 8.34
CA GLY A 51 25.60 -11.76 8.21
C GLY A 51 25.25 -11.04 6.92
N PHE A 52 26.10 -11.00 5.90
CA PHE A 52 25.73 -10.46 4.59
C PHE A 52 25.88 -11.52 3.50
N ALA A 53 24.90 -11.69 2.67
CA ALA A 53 24.97 -12.53 1.48
C ALA A 53 24.27 -11.83 0.30
N LEU A 54 24.78 -12.09 -0.90
CA LEU A 54 24.18 -11.71 -2.15
C LEU A 54 24.11 -12.95 -3.04
N ARG A 55 22.95 -13.21 -3.63
CA ARG A 55 22.75 -14.41 -4.44
C ARG A 55 21.67 -14.22 -5.50
N ILE A 56 21.67 -15.06 -6.49
CA ILE A 56 20.48 -15.32 -7.29
C ILE A 56 19.71 -16.44 -6.60
N ALA A 57 18.53 -16.12 -6.12
CA ALA A 57 17.57 -17.06 -5.55
C ALA A 57 16.59 -17.52 -6.61
N ASP A 58 16.07 -18.71 -6.44
CA ASP A 58 14.94 -19.21 -7.22
C ASP A 58 13.66 -19.27 -6.36
N LYS A 59 12.56 -19.66 -7.00
CA LYS A 59 11.26 -19.73 -6.33
C LYS A 59 11.25 -20.69 -5.15
N ALA A 60 11.84 -21.85 -5.28
CA ALA A 60 11.83 -22.89 -4.25
C ALA A 60 12.59 -22.43 -2.99
N HIS A 61 13.72 -21.75 -3.18
CA HIS A 61 14.50 -21.18 -2.10
C HIS A 61 13.74 -20.10 -1.31
N CYS A 62 13.01 -19.25 -1.99
CA CYS A 62 12.15 -18.24 -1.35
C CYS A 62 11.04 -18.88 -0.49
N GLU A 63 10.43 -19.95 -0.96
CA GLU A 63 9.36 -20.67 -0.25
C GLU A 63 9.86 -21.35 1.04
N GLU A 64 11.06 -21.90 1.03
CA GLU A 64 11.63 -22.59 2.18
C GLU A 64 11.95 -21.64 3.33
N ASP A 65 12.48 -20.47 3.01
CA ASP A 65 12.83 -19.44 3.98
C ASP A 65 11.62 -18.70 4.55
N GLU A 66 10.46 -18.70 3.89
CA GLU A 66 9.23 -18.08 4.36
C GLU A 66 8.72 -18.60 5.69
N LYS A 67 8.99 -19.84 6.01
CA LYS A 67 8.62 -20.45 7.31
C LYS A 67 9.32 -19.75 8.48
N HIS A 68 10.47 -19.16 8.24
CA HIS A 68 11.31 -18.52 9.25
C HIS A 68 11.23 -17.00 9.24
N LEU A 69 11.03 -16.37 8.08
CA LEU A 69 11.14 -14.93 7.94
C LEU A 69 9.84 -14.17 8.01
N ASN A 70 8.84 -14.59 7.51
CA ASN A 70 7.52 -13.97 7.45
C ASN A 70 6.84 -14.43 6.17
N ARG A 71 5.69 -15.02 6.30
CA ARG A 71 4.87 -15.53 5.19
C ARG A 71 4.51 -14.48 4.12
N ARG A 72 4.96 -13.24 4.27
CA ARG A 72 4.61 -12.12 3.42
C ARG A 72 5.72 -11.62 2.51
N VAL A 73 6.86 -12.31 2.48
CA VAL A 73 7.89 -12.11 1.44
C VAL A 73 7.47 -12.77 0.11
N LEU A 74 6.19 -13.12 -0.01
CA LEU A 74 5.60 -13.89 -1.11
C LEU A 74 5.78 -13.31 -2.49
N ASN A 75 6.05 -12.02 -2.58
CA ASN A 75 6.07 -11.34 -3.87
C ASN A 75 7.29 -11.64 -4.74
N TYR A 76 8.29 -12.31 -4.19
CA TYR A 76 9.35 -12.86 -5.02
C TYR A 76 8.83 -13.87 -6.05
N LEU A 77 7.71 -14.48 -5.74
CA LEU A 77 7.11 -15.54 -6.55
C LEU A 77 6.29 -15.00 -7.72
N SER A 78 5.94 -13.72 -7.69
CA SER A 78 5.02 -13.14 -8.68
C SER A 78 5.67 -12.83 -10.01
N CYS A 79 6.98 -12.68 -10.05
CA CYS A 79 7.69 -12.34 -11.26
C CYS A 79 8.34 -13.58 -11.88
N THR A 80 7.51 -14.51 -12.31
CA THR A 80 7.99 -15.60 -13.16
C THR A 80 8.35 -15.07 -14.54
N ALA A 81 9.54 -15.41 -15.03
CA ALA A 81 9.86 -15.27 -16.43
C ALA A 81 8.85 -16.06 -17.29
N PRO A 82 8.70 -15.73 -18.60
CA PRO A 82 7.79 -16.48 -19.48
C PRO A 82 7.98 -17.98 -19.53
N ASP A 83 9.16 -18.47 -19.16
CA ASP A 83 9.50 -19.88 -19.04
C ASP A 83 9.14 -20.51 -17.67
N GLY A 84 8.46 -19.76 -16.81
CA GLY A 84 8.07 -20.19 -15.46
C GLY A 84 9.17 -20.09 -14.41
N SER A 85 10.37 -19.62 -14.77
CA SER A 85 11.46 -19.39 -13.80
C SER A 85 11.32 -18.05 -13.10
N CYS A 86 11.65 -18.00 -11.82
CA CYS A 86 11.81 -16.76 -11.09
C CYS A 86 13.25 -16.69 -10.58
N ARG A 87 14.03 -15.76 -11.11
CA ARG A 87 15.38 -15.46 -10.67
C ARG A 87 15.39 -14.13 -9.95
N VAL A 88 15.71 -14.15 -8.67
CA VAL A 88 15.72 -12.96 -7.82
C VAL A 88 17.15 -12.63 -7.42
N LEU A 89 17.59 -11.41 -7.69
CA LEU A 89 18.82 -10.90 -7.07
C LEU A 89 18.47 -10.51 -5.63
N GLU A 90 19.01 -11.25 -4.68
CA GLU A 90 18.65 -11.18 -3.28
C GLU A 90 19.85 -10.82 -2.43
N ALA A 91 19.69 -9.82 -1.58
CA ALA A 91 20.63 -9.44 -0.54
C ALA A 91 20.06 -9.77 0.84
N ASP A 92 20.85 -10.40 1.67
CA ASP A 92 20.49 -10.91 2.98
C ASP A 92 21.37 -10.26 4.04
N LEU A 93 20.77 -9.62 5.05
CA LEU A 93 21.45 -8.94 6.13
C LEU A 93 20.98 -9.49 7.46
N ARG A 94 21.91 -10.05 8.23
CA ARG A 94 21.66 -10.52 9.58
C ARG A 94 22.06 -9.45 10.59
N MET A 95 21.11 -9.08 11.45
CA MET A 95 21.36 -8.10 12.50
C MET A 95 21.76 -8.78 13.81
N GLU A 96 22.70 -8.17 14.50
CA GLU A 96 23.06 -8.58 15.86
C GLU A 96 21.99 -8.08 16.82
N ASN A 97 21.65 -8.89 17.83
CA ASN A 97 20.65 -8.61 18.85
C ASN A 97 19.21 -8.39 18.36
N GLY A 98 18.92 -8.76 17.14
CA GLY A 98 17.58 -9.17 16.79
C GLY A 98 17.19 -10.45 17.53
N ALA A 99 15.95 -10.88 17.47
CA ALA A 99 15.60 -12.22 17.90
C ALA A 99 16.54 -13.24 17.21
N PRO A 100 16.95 -14.34 17.85
CA PRO A 100 17.82 -15.31 17.24
C PRO A 100 17.28 -15.72 15.87
N GLY A 101 18.05 -15.44 14.81
CA GLY A 101 17.65 -15.73 13.44
C GLY A 101 16.97 -14.58 12.68
N GLU A 102 16.82 -13.38 13.26
CA GLU A 102 16.32 -12.22 12.50
C GLU A 102 17.26 -11.88 11.34
N ARG A 103 16.71 -11.95 10.15
CA ARG A 103 17.39 -11.62 8.90
C ARG A 103 16.50 -10.65 8.13
N TYR A 104 17.13 -9.67 7.52
CA TYR A 104 16.48 -8.74 6.62
C TYR A 104 16.86 -9.09 5.20
N ARG A 105 15.88 -9.47 4.44
CA ARG A 105 16.07 -9.88 3.06
C ARG A 105 15.38 -8.89 2.15
N ILE A 106 16.15 -8.36 1.22
CA ILE A 106 15.67 -7.51 0.14
C ILE A 106 16.08 -8.13 -1.18
N GLY A 107 15.35 -7.81 -2.24
CA GLY A 107 15.69 -8.30 -3.57
C GLY A 107 14.62 -7.94 -4.58
N PHE A 108 14.92 -8.25 -5.82
CA PHE A 108 13.98 -8.04 -6.92
C PHE A 108 14.22 -9.06 -8.03
N PRO A 109 13.19 -9.41 -8.80
CA PRO A 109 13.34 -10.25 -9.98
C PRO A 109 14.32 -9.63 -10.94
N ILE A 110 15.37 -10.39 -11.30
CA ILE A 110 16.45 -9.87 -12.13
C ILE A 110 15.97 -9.44 -13.53
N SER A 111 14.84 -9.97 -13.98
CA SER A 111 14.18 -9.54 -15.22
C SER A 111 13.73 -8.08 -15.20
N LEU A 112 13.54 -7.49 -14.02
CA LEU A 112 13.21 -6.07 -13.89
C LEU A 112 14.41 -5.14 -14.14
N ALA A 113 15.62 -5.65 -14.21
CA ALA A 113 16.78 -4.88 -14.68
C ALA A 113 16.72 -4.54 -16.17
N GLY A 114 15.91 -5.25 -16.95
CA GLY A 114 15.74 -5.03 -18.39
C GLY A 114 16.31 -6.17 -19.23
N ASP A 115 16.95 -5.82 -20.35
CA ASP A 115 17.56 -6.79 -21.27
C ASP A 115 18.64 -7.62 -20.55
N PRO A 116 18.51 -8.96 -20.52
CA PRO A 116 19.44 -9.83 -19.82
C PRO A 116 20.88 -9.78 -20.37
N GLU A 117 21.08 -9.32 -21.62
CA GLU A 117 22.39 -9.19 -22.27
C GLU A 117 23.01 -7.78 -22.11
N THR A 118 22.29 -6.84 -21.56
CA THR A 118 22.81 -5.51 -21.24
C THR A 118 23.51 -5.51 -19.89
N GLU A 119 24.68 -4.87 -19.81
CA GLU A 119 25.41 -4.69 -18.55
C GLU A 119 24.75 -3.61 -17.70
N HIS A 120 24.44 -3.94 -16.45
CA HIS A 120 23.86 -3.05 -15.46
C HIS A 120 24.80 -2.87 -14.27
N GLU A 121 24.71 -1.72 -13.60
CA GLU A 121 25.35 -1.49 -12.31
C GLU A 121 24.39 -1.84 -11.19
N PHE A 122 24.73 -2.87 -10.43
CA PHE A 122 24.01 -3.27 -9.22
C PHE A 122 24.73 -2.73 -8.00
N ALA A 123 23.95 -2.31 -7.01
CA ALA A 123 24.50 -1.85 -5.74
C ALA A 123 23.68 -2.38 -4.56
N VAL A 124 24.38 -2.63 -3.45
CA VAL A 124 23.76 -2.87 -2.14
C VAL A 124 24.30 -1.80 -1.19
N LEU A 125 23.39 -1.03 -0.63
CA LEU A 125 23.69 0.09 0.26
C LEU A 125 23.02 -0.12 1.61
N TYR A 126 23.79 -0.02 2.67
CA TYR A 126 23.28 0.13 4.03
C TYR A 126 23.87 1.39 4.66
N ASP A 127 23.04 2.36 4.95
CA ASP A 127 23.43 3.67 5.48
C ASP A 127 23.33 3.78 7.02
N GLY A 128 23.09 2.65 7.68
CA GLY A 128 22.83 2.57 9.12
C GLY A 128 21.36 2.66 9.51
N VAL A 129 20.48 3.03 8.58
CA VAL A 129 19.03 3.12 8.77
C VAL A 129 18.31 2.24 7.75
N CYS A 130 18.64 2.40 6.49
CA CYS A 130 17.98 1.75 5.37
C CYS A 130 18.92 0.79 4.63
N PHE A 131 18.46 -0.43 4.43
CA PHE A 131 19.12 -1.45 3.62
C PHE A 131 18.47 -1.49 2.25
N GLN A 132 19.23 -1.27 1.19
CA GLN A 132 18.73 -1.02 -0.16
C GLN A 132 19.48 -1.86 -1.18
N ILE A 133 18.76 -2.33 -2.20
CA ILE A 133 19.33 -2.92 -3.41
C ILE A 133 18.93 -2.06 -4.62
N LEU A 134 19.91 -1.73 -5.44
CA LEU A 134 19.75 -0.79 -6.55
C LEU A 134 20.17 -1.43 -7.87
N CYS A 135 19.55 -0.95 -8.94
CA CYS A 135 19.94 -1.21 -10.32
C CYS A 135 20.07 0.13 -11.04
N ASP A 136 21.23 0.39 -11.65
CA ASP A 136 21.55 1.65 -12.33
C ASP A 136 21.20 2.90 -11.51
N GLY A 137 21.54 2.85 -10.22
CA GLY A 137 21.30 3.92 -9.26
C GLY A 137 19.84 4.07 -8.78
N ILE A 138 18.92 3.26 -9.27
CA ILE A 138 17.50 3.28 -8.84
C ILE A 138 17.26 2.21 -7.80
N VAL A 139 16.59 2.59 -6.70
CA VAL A 139 16.22 1.64 -5.64
C VAL A 139 15.16 0.67 -6.15
N MET A 140 15.47 -0.60 -6.19
CA MET A 140 14.58 -1.67 -6.61
C MET A 140 13.80 -2.26 -5.43
N ASP A 141 14.46 -2.41 -4.27
CA ASP A 141 13.85 -2.86 -3.03
C ASP A 141 14.61 -2.30 -1.83
N ARG A 142 13.93 -2.16 -0.69
CA ARG A 142 14.54 -1.71 0.56
C ARG A 142 13.82 -2.21 1.80
N ASP A 143 14.54 -2.26 2.92
CA ASP A 143 13.99 -2.48 4.24
C ASP A 143 14.70 -1.61 5.28
N PHE A 144 14.13 -1.54 6.46
CA PHE A 144 14.66 -0.81 7.61
C PHE A 144 15.07 -1.83 8.69
N PRO A 145 16.31 -2.32 8.65
CA PRO A 145 16.79 -3.28 9.63
C PRO A 145 16.67 -2.73 11.03
N PHE A 146 16.13 -3.53 11.91
CA PHE A 146 15.87 -3.17 13.28
C PHE A 146 16.86 -3.91 14.17
N GLY A 147 17.81 -3.18 14.75
CA GLY A 147 18.81 -3.80 15.55
C GLY A 147 20.20 -3.19 15.42
N ARG A 148 21.16 -3.72 16.17
CA ARG A 148 22.55 -3.48 15.89
C ARG A 148 22.89 -4.08 14.54
N SER A 149 23.55 -3.32 13.72
CA SER A 149 24.15 -3.88 12.55
C SER A 149 25.23 -4.88 12.94
N PHE A 150 25.49 -5.76 12.06
CA PHE A 150 26.21 -7.01 12.20
C PHE A 150 27.41 -7.04 13.15
N HIS A 151 27.82 -8.26 13.42
CA HIS A 151 28.95 -8.67 14.25
C HIS A 151 30.28 -7.97 13.99
N CYS A 152 30.40 -7.24 12.92
CA CYS A 152 31.58 -6.47 12.55
C CYS A 152 31.93 -5.37 13.52
N TYR A 153 30.95 -4.92 14.31
CA TYR A 153 31.19 -3.88 15.29
C TYR A 153 32.12 -4.21 16.41
N GLU A 154 32.28 -5.43 16.73
CA GLU A 154 33.10 -5.83 17.87
C GLU A 154 34.53 -6.24 17.48
N GLY A 155 35.02 -5.73 16.35
CA GLY A 155 36.39 -5.99 15.89
C GLY A 155 36.62 -7.43 15.41
N ARG A 156 35.56 -8.15 15.08
CA ARG A 156 35.69 -9.49 14.48
C ARG A 156 35.99 -9.35 13.00
N HIS A 157 37.04 -10.01 12.57
CA HIS A 157 37.39 -10.10 11.16
C HIS A 157 36.35 -10.92 10.40
N VAL A 158 35.94 -10.39 9.28
CA VAL A 158 34.90 -10.95 8.47
C VAL A 158 35.46 -11.28 7.09
N CYS A 159 35.45 -12.54 6.73
CA CYS A 159 35.91 -12.99 5.42
C CYS A 159 34.80 -12.81 4.38
N PHE A 160 35.06 -12.01 3.36
CA PHE A 160 34.26 -11.93 2.17
C PHE A 160 34.64 -13.04 1.20
N GLY A 161 33.72 -13.93 0.94
CA GLY A 161 33.83 -14.87 -0.16
C GLY A 161 33.10 -14.34 -1.38
N ILE A 162 33.83 -13.99 -2.43
CA ILE A 162 33.22 -13.72 -3.73
C ILE A 162 33.27 -15.03 -4.52
N SER A 163 32.07 -15.57 -4.76
CA SER A 163 31.92 -16.90 -5.33
C SER A 163 31.76 -16.90 -6.83
N SER A 164 31.42 -15.75 -7.42
CA SER A 164 31.07 -15.62 -8.84
C SER A 164 32.12 -14.87 -9.62
N PRO A 165 32.63 -15.40 -10.74
CA PRO A 165 33.52 -14.67 -11.65
C PRO A 165 32.85 -13.43 -12.26
N ALA A 166 31.52 -13.38 -12.33
CA ALA A 166 30.78 -12.20 -12.80
C ALA A 166 31.00 -10.97 -11.91
N LEU A 167 31.47 -11.15 -10.67
CA LEU A 167 31.78 -10.06 -9.75
C LEU A 167 33.26 -9.65 -9.74
N ALA A 168 34.03 -9.98 -10.74
CA ALA A 168 35.44 -9.61 -10.82
C ALA A 168 35.71 -8.10 -10.71
N ASN A 169 34.71 -7.29 -11.07
CA ASN A 169 34.79 -5.82 -11.07
C ASN A 169 34.02 -5.17 -9.91
N TYR A 170 33.85 -5.86 -8.79
CA TYR A 170 33.19 -5.27 -7.64
C TYR A 170 34.01 -4.15 -7.00
N ARG A 171 33.32 -3.23 -6.39
CA ARG A 171 33.89 -2.13 -5.60
C ARG A 171 33.14 -2.02 -4.29
N MET A 172 33.83 -1.66 -3.24
CA MET A 172 33.23 -1.51 -1.93
C MET A 172 33.84 -0.35 -1.14
N THR A 173 33.06 0.24 -0.24
CA THR A 173 33.52 1.25 0.70
C THR A 173 32.63 1.31 1.94
N ASN A 174 33.21 1.76 3.05
CA ASN A 174 32.50 2.17 4.26
C ASN A 174 32.35 3.70 4.35
N ASP A 175 33.01 4.46 3.47
CA ASP A 175 32.88 5.92 3.40
C ASP A 175 31.76 6.30 2.42
N LEU A 176 30.59 6.62 2.97
CA LEU A 176 29.44 7.04 2.18
C LEU A 176 29.40 8.55 1.88
N SER A 177 30.44 9.32 2.26
CA SER A 177 30.47 10.78 2.10
C SER A 177 30.35 11.24 0.64
N GLY A 178 30.73 10.39 -0.32
CA GLY A 178 30.60 10.64 -1.75
C GLY A 178 29.28 10.17 -2.39
N VAL A 179 28.43 9.52 -1.62
CA VAL A 179 27.10 9.08 -2.12
C VAL A 179 26.18 10.28 -2.19
N SER A 180 25.59 10.50 -3.34
CA SER A 180 24.57 11.53 -3.55
C SER A 180 23.39 10.96 -4.34
N PHE A 181 22.28 11.66 -4.35
CA PHE A 181 21.14 11.32 -5.19
C PHE A 181 20.52 12.57 -5.81
N SER A 182 19.87 12.36 -6.92
CA SER A 182 19.02 13.33 -7.59
C SER A 182 17.65 12.72 -7.85
N GLU A 183 16.67 13.53 -8.19
CA GLU A 183 15.39 13.02 -8.67
C GLU A 183 15.47 12.74 -10.17
N LYS A 184 14.95 11.60 -10.57
CA LYS A 184 14.67 11.25 -11.97
C LYS A 184 13.17 11.07 -12.17
N GLU A 185 12.69 11.49 -13.32
CA GLU A 185 11.32 11.22 -13.75
C GLU A 185 11.27 9.89 -14.51
N VAL A 186 10.44 8.98 -14.04
CA VAL A 186 10.06 7.77 -14.75
C VAL A 186 8.62 7.94 -15.22
N ARG A 187 8.42 7.81 -16.53
CA ARG A 187 7.08 7.90 -17.13
C ARG A 187 6.51 6.50 -17.31
N ARG A 188 5.31 6.31 -16.80
CA ARG A 188 4.56 5.07 -16.95
C ARG A 188 3.29 5.37 -17.74
N ASP A 189 3.11 4.67 -18.83
CA ASP A 189 1.83 4.67 -19.56
C ASP A 189 0.88 3.69 -18.87
N ALA A 190 0.33 4.15 -17.77
CA ALA A 190 -0.57 3.39 -16.91
C ALA A 190 -1.68 4.31 -16.39
N SER A 191 -2.81 3.73 -16.06
CA SER A 191 -3.87 4.43 -15.33
C SER A 191 -3.52 4.52 -13.84
N ILE A 192 -4.18 5.45 -13.14
CA ILE A 192 -4.04 5.54 -11.68
C ILE A 192 -4.88 4.48 -10.98
N GLN A 193 -5.93 4.00 -11.62
CA GLN A 193 -6.72 2.89 -11.10
C GLN A 193 -5.83 1.65 -11.02
N PHE A 194 -5.75 1.04 -9.86
CA PHE A 194 -4.86 -0.07 -9.51
C PHE A 194 -3.37 0.28 -9.47
N TYR A 195 -3.04 1.57 -9.31
CA TYR A 195 -1.67 2.02 -9.16
C TYR A 195 -0.95 1.30 -8.02
N THR A 196 0.28 0.91 -8.29
CA THR A 196 1.27 0.49 -7.30
C THR A 196 2.53 1.36 -7.44
N PRO A 197 3.20 1.71 -6.32
CA PRO A 197 4.41 2.52 -6.38
C PRO A 197 5.53 1.82 -7.15
N PHE A 198 6.51 2.59 -7.63
CA PHE A 198 7.71 2.03 -8.23
C PHE A 198 8.51 1.22 -7.20
N GLY A 199 9.22 0.21 -7.70
CA GLY A 199 10.02 -0.70 -6.89
C GLY A 199 9.33 -2.03 -6.67
N PHE A 200 10.07 -2.98 -6.17
CA PHE A 200 9.59 -4.30 -5.83
C PHE A 200 9.18 -4.34 -4.35
N ASN A 201 8.19 -5.15 -3.99
CA ASN A 201 7.62 -5.21 -2.64
C ASN A 201 7.11 -3.86 -2.08
N THR A 202 6.62 -2.99 -2.94
CA THR A 202 6.07 -1.67 -2.58
C THR A 202 4.60 -1.62 -2.91
N TRP A 203 3.77 -1.18 -1.96
CA TRP A 203 2.31 -1.20 -2.05
C TRP A 203 1.72 0.11 -1.57
N VAL A 204 0.51 0.37 -2.00
CA VAL A 204 -0.34 1.42 -1.45
C VAL A 204 -1.04 0.87 -0.22
N GLY A 205 -0.75 1.42 0.94
CA GLY A 205 -1.50 1.24 2.17
C GLY A 205 -2.54 2.33 2.35
N ASP A 206 -2.89 2.65 3.58
CA ASP A 206 -3.95 3.60 3.88
C ASP A 206 -3.83 4.90 3.11
N VAL A 207 -4.93 5.28 2.47
CA VAL A 207 -5.01 6.41 1.55
C VAL A 207 -5.70 7.58 2.22
N VAL A 208 -5.17 8.76 1.99
CA VAL A 208 -5.76 10.03 2.42
C VAL A 208 -5.93 10.92 1.19
N VAL A 209 -7.06 11.54 1.02
CA VAL A 209 -7.37 12.36 -0.16
C VAL A 209 -7.79 13.78 0.20
N ALA A 210 -7.43 14.73 -0.65
CA ALA A 210 -7.81 16.13 -0.51
C ALA A 210 -7.87 16.84 -1.86
N GLN A 211 -8.71 17.86 -1.97
CA GLN A 211 -8.69 18.81 -3.07
C GLN A 211 -8.05 20.12 -2.60
N PHE A 212 -7.03 20.57 -3.30
CA PHE A 212 -6.35 21.82 -2.98
C PHE A 212 -5.82 22.51 -4.24
N ARG A 213 -6.03 23.81 -4.37
CA ARG A 213 -5.54 24.65 -5.49
C ARG A 213 -5.80 24.05 -6.89
N GLY A 214 -6.98 23.47 -7.08
CA GLY A 214 -7.39 22.89 -8.36
C GLY A 214 -6.78 21.52 -8.68
N ARG A 215 -6.05 20.93 -7.75
CA ARG A 215 -5.50 19.58 -7.84
C ARG A 215 -6.20 18.64 -6.87
N PHE A 216 -6.32 17.39 -7.25
CA PHE A 216 -6.66 16.29 -6.38
C PHE A 216 -5.36 15.68 -5.86
N HIS A 217 -5.23 15.56 -4.56
CA HIS A 217 -4.08 15.03 -3.87
C HIS A 217 -4.44 13.69 -3.23
N ILE A 218 -3.55 12.74 -3.38
CA ILE A 218 -3.60 11.44 -2.71
C ILE A 218 -2.32 11.28 -1.91
N PHE A 219 -2.46 11.09 -0.62
CA PHE A 219 -1.39 10.66 0.25
C PHE A 219 -1.64 9.22 0.63
N TYR A 220 -0.60 8.41 0.65
CA TYR A 220 -0.74 7.00 1.00
C TYR A 220 0.43 6.52 1.83
N LEU A 221 0.16 5.60 2.73
CA LEU A 221 1.22 4.88 3.42
C LEU A 221 1.91 3.98 2.41
N MET A 222 3.17 4.30 2.12
CA MET A 222 4.03 3.40 1.36
C MET A 222 4.30 2.17 2.20
N ASP A 223 3.63 1.08 1.88
CA ASP A 223 3.88 -0.21 2.50
C ASP A 223 4.96 -0.99 1.77
N ARG A 224 5.61 -1.85 2.51
CA ARG A 224 6.58 -2.80 1.98
C ARG A 224 6.28 -4.18 2.53
N ARG A 225 6.22 -5.16 1.64
CA ARG A 225 6.04 -6.57 2.00
C ARG A 225 4.76 -6.85 2.79
N HIS A 226 3.65 -6.16 2.46
CA HIS A 226 2.36 -6.34 3.14
C HIS A 226 2.51 -6.25 4.67
N HIS A 227 3.00 -5.11 5.15
CA HIS A 227 3.31 -4.85 6.56
C HIS A 227 4.47 -5.73 7.09
N GLY A 228 5.19 -6.41 6.20
CA GLY A 228 6.28 -7.32 6.55
C GLY A 228 7.63 -6.65 6.77
N SER A 229 7.77 -5.38 6.37
CA SER A 229 9.00 -4.61 6.58
C SER A 229 9.36 -4.53 8.06
N ARG A 230 10.67 -4.47 8.34
CA ARG A 230 11.17 -4.46 9.72
C ARG A 230 10.64 -5.65 10.54
N VAL A 231 10.58 -6.82 9.93
CA VAL A 231 10.12 -8.06 10.60
C VAL A 231 8.75 -7.86 11.28
N ARG A 232 7.74 -7.45 10.51
CA ARG A 232 6.35 -7.23 10.93
C ARG A 232 6.11 -6.03 11.87
N ARG A 233 7.01 -5.07 11.91
CA ARG A 233 6.81 -3.87 12.71
C ARG A 233 6.34 -2.67 11.90
N GLY A 234 6.20 -2.85 10.59
CA GLY A 234 5.99 -1.80 9.62
C GLY A 234 7.24 -0.92 9.46
N ALA A 235 7.27 -0.13 8.47
CA ALA A 235 8.21 0.95 8.24
C ALA A 235 7.58 1.87 7.20
N HIS A 236 6.41 2.38 7.55
CA HIS A 236 5.62 3.19 6.63
C HIS A 236 6.13 4.61 6.57
N GLU A 237 5.97 5.19 5.42
CA GLU A 237 6.18 6.60 5.10
C GLU A 237 4.96 7.11 4.37
N PHE A 238 4.64 8.40 4.48
CA PHE A 238 3.63 8.98 3.59
C PHE A 238 4.26 9.40 2.26
N TRP A 239 3.63 8.94 1.19
CA TRP A 239 3.94 9.30 -0.19
C TRP A 239 2.79 10.09 -0.81
N HIS A 240 3.07 10.84 -1.87
CA HIS A 240 2.15 11.83 -2.40
C HIS A 240 1.99 11.73 -3.91
N LEU A 241 0.75 11.66 -4.34
CA LEU A 241 0.32 11.78 -5.73
C LEU A 241 -0.54 13.03 -5.92
N SER A 242 -0.45 13.69 -7.06
CA SER A 242 -1.40 14.76 -7.40
C SER A 242 -1.79 14.76 -8.86
N SER A 243 -3.01 15.28 -9.15
CA SER A 243 -3.57 15.40 -10.49
C SER A 243 -4.41 16.64 -10.65
N GLU A 244 -4.37 17.27 -11.84
CA GLU A 244 -5.25 18.37 -12.22
C GLU A 244 -6.53 17.89 -12.92
N ASN A 245 -6.58 16.63 -13.36
CA ASN A 245 -7.64 16.11 -14.22
C ASN A 245 -8.09 14.68 -13.89
N LEU A 246 -7.59 14.08 -12.80
CA LEU A 246 -7.81 12.70 -12.37
C LEU A 246 -7.28 11.63 -13.36
N ARG A 247 -6.69 12.03 -14.48
CA ARG A 247 -6.15 11.15 -15.52
C ARG A 247 -4.63 11.10 -15.50
N ASP A 248 -4.01 12.27 -15.51
CA ASP A 248 -2.55 12.42 -15.51
C ASP A 248 -2.08 12.74 -14.10
N TRP A 249 -1.14 11.98 -13.60
CA TRP A 249 -0.70 12.04 -12.22
C TRP A 249 0.79 12.25 -12.10
N ILE A 250 1.17 12.96 -11.06
CA ILE A 250 2.56 13.09 -10.63
C ILE A 250 2.70 12.41 -9.28
N ASP A 251 3.60 11.43 -9.20
CA ASP A 251 4.07 10.88 -7.94
C ASP A 251 5.28 11.71 -7.48
N HIS A 252 5.06 12.46 -6.43
CA HIS A 252 6.07 13.38 -5.86
C HIS A 252 7.07 12.66 -4.94
N GLY A 253 6.85 11.39 -4.65
CA GLY A 253 7.63 10.64 -3.68
C GLY A 253 7.20 10.92 -2.24
N PRO A 254 8.10 10.72 -1.26
CA PRO A 254 7.77 10.81 0.15
C PRO A 254 7.54 12.26 0.62
N VAL A 255 6.48 12.45 1.40
CA VAL A 255 6.16 13.69 2.14
C VAL A 255 6.63 13.59 3.60
N VAL A 256 6.40 12.44 4.22
CA VAL A 256 6.85 12.14 5.56
C VAL A 256 7.70 10.88 5.51
N GLU A 257 9.00 11.05 5.69
CA GLU A 257 9.97 9.95 5.70
C GLU A 257 10.32 9.56 7.14
N ILE A 258 10.55 8.28 7.35
CA ILE A 258 11.21 7.82 8.56
C ILE A 258 12.72 7.97 8.40
N ASP A 259 13.37 8.52 9.42
CA ASP A 259 14.82 8.72 9.48
C ASP A 259 15.50 7.90 10.58
N SER A 260 14.75 6.99 11.17
CA SER A 260 15.20 6.12 12.24
C SER A 260 14.60 4.73 12.11
N GLN A 261 15.37 3.73 12.46
CA GLN A 261 14.94 2.33 12.54
C GLN A 261 13.76 2.10 13.50
N TRP A 262 13.50 3.03 14.39
CA TRP A 262 12.50 2.92 15.46
C TRP A 262 11.15 3.50 15.09
N GLN A 263 11.06 4.18 13.97
CA GLN A 263 9.89 4.95 13.58
C GLN A 263 9.08 4.27 12.50
N THR A 264 7.78 4.52 12.54
CA THR A 264 6.86 4.24 11.44
C THR A 264 5.75 5.30 11.47
N VAL A 265 5.17 5.57 10.32
CA VAL A 265 4.06 6.52 10.19
C VAL A 265 2.76 5.73 10.13
N GLY A 266 1.77 6.16 10.89
CA GLY A 266 0.39 5.69 10.81
C GLY A 266 -0.49 6.67 10.02
N THR A 267 -1.71 6.27 9.78
CA THR A 267 -2.67 7.06 9.02
C THR A 267 -3.12 8.31 9.77
N GLY A 268 -3.77 9.21 9.07
CA GLY A 268 -4.44 10.39 9.54
C GLY A 268 -5.39 10.89 8.47
N ASN A 269 -5.45 12.19 8.25
CA ASN A 269 -6.18 12.74 7.11
C ASN A 269 -5.54 14.04 6.58
N ALA A 270 -6.03 14.49 5.42
CA ALA A 270 -5.65 15.77 4.85
C ALA A 270 -6.81 16.76 4.95
N PHE A 271 -6.51 18.01 5.25
CA PHE A 271 -7.49 19.08 5.38
C PHE A 271 -6.89 20.41 4.95
N VAL A 272 -7.75 21.33 4.52
CA VAL A 272 -7.36 22.70 4.13
C VAL A 272 -7.71 23.64 5.25
N PHE A 273 -6.72 24.33 5.77
CA PHE A 273 -6.89 25.30 6.84
C PHE A 273 -5.91 26.47 6.64
N ASP A 274 -6.39 27.68 6.87
CA ASP A 274 -5.62 28.95 6.72
C ASP A 274 -4.85 29.02 5.37
N GLY A 275 -5.56 28.63 4.27
CA GLY A 275 -5.01 28.67 2.92
C GLY A 275 -3.90 27.66 2.61
N LYS A 276 -3.63 26.73 3.51
CA LYS A 276 -2.61 25.67 3.39
C LYS A 276 -3.27 24.29 3.37
N LEU A 277 -2.61 23.37 2.70
CA LEU A 277 -2.93 21.94 2.78
C LEU A 277 -2.15 21.33 3.94
N HIS A 278 -2.88 20.75 4.88
CA HIS A 278 -2.33 20.06 6.04
C HIS A 278 -2.49 18.56 5.87
N LEU A 279 -1.53 17.79 6.39
CA LEU A 279 -1.58 16.35 6.52
C LEU A 279 -1.34 15.99 7.98
N SER A 280 -2.32 15.38 8.64
CA SER A 280 -2.16 14.79 9.97
C SER A 280 -1.78 13.31 9.86
N PHE A 281 -1.08 12.77 10.84
CA PHE A 281 -0.66 11.38 10.85
C PHE A 281 -0.26 10.91 12.25
N GLY A 282 -0.32 9.59 12.48
CA GLY A 282 0.28 8.97 13.64
C GLY A 282 1.79 8.81 13.45
N TRP A 283 2.57 9.23 14.44
CA TRP A 283 4.00 8.99 14.49
C TRP A 283 4.29 7.97 15.59
N HIS A 284 4.73 6.79 15.20
CA HIS A 284 4.97 5.70 16.12
C HIS A 284 6.45 5.47 16.32
N THR A 285 6.86 5.36 17.57
CA THR A 285 8.19 4.92 17.96
C THR A 285 8.09 3.57 18.62
N ASP A 286 8.71 2.56 18.06
CA ASP A 286 8.69 1.21 18.61
C ASP A 286 9.43 1.17 19.94
N ARG A 287 8.72 0.78 21.00
CA ARG A 287 9.25 0.64 22.37
C ARG A 287 9.61 -0.79 22.73
N GLN A 288 9.27 -1.75 21.88
CA GLN A 288 9.46 -3.18 22.16
C GLN A 288 10.71 -3.72 21.45
N VAL A 289 11.83 -3.05 21.64
CA VAL A 289 13.08 -3.48 21.04
C VAL A 289 13.74 -4.53 21.93
N PRO A 290 13.99 -5.74 21.46
CA PRO A 290 14.69 -6.76 22.23
C PRO A 290 16.21 -6.53 22.21
N TYR A 291 16.66 -5.32 22.56
CA TYR A 291 18.07 -4.97 22.48
C TYR A 291 18.74 -4.97 23.84
N PRO A 292 20.07 -5.12 23.85
CA PRO A 292 20.85 -4.77 25.01
C PRO A 292 20.58 -3.32 25.40
N GLN A 293 20.74 -3.06 26.67
CA GLN A 293 20.39 -1.79 27.33
C GLN A 293 21.04 -0.55 26.74
N THR A 294 22.04 -0.71 25.86
CA THR A 294 22.75 0.39 25.26
C THR A 294 22.80 0.22 23.74
N VAL A 295 22.33 1.23 23.04
CA VAL A 295 22.33 1.29 21.59
C VAL A 295 23.47 2.21 21.17
N LYS A 296 24.53 1.63 20.64
CA LYS A 296 25.66 2.38 20.05
C LYS A 296 25.42 2.49 18.55
N HIS A 297 25.81 3.63 18.00
CA HIS A 297 25.89 3.82 16.55
C HIS A 297 24.57 3.79 15.78
N LEU A 298 23.45 3.99 16.44
CA LEU A 298 22.22 4.24 15.70
C LEU A 298 22.21 5.68 15.21
N PHE A 299 22.07 5.82 13.91
CA PHE A 299 21.95 7.10 13.26
C PHE A 299 20.54 7.62 13.44
N PHE A 300 20.36 8.54 14.38
CA PHE A 300 19.12 9.29 14.51
C PHE A 300 19.36 10.70 13.99
N ARG A 301 18.91 11.02 12.80
CA ARG A 301 18.97 12.39 12.28
C ARG A 301 18.30 13.36 13.24
N ASN A 302 17.20 12.96 13.87
CA ASN A 302 16.50 13.74 14.88
C ASN A 302 17.29 13.94 16.17
N LEU A 303 18.21 13.07 16.50
CA LEU A 303 19.07 13.25 17.68
C LEU A 303 20.11 14.33 17.50
N ALA A 304 20.59 14.56 16.28
CA ALA A 304 21.46 15.69 15.97
C ALA A 304 20.75 17.02 16.26
N ASP A 305 19.45 17.09 15.97
CA ASP A 305 18.62 18.27 16.24
C ASP A 305 18.40 18.50 17.75
N THR A 306 18.52 17.48 18.58
CA THR A 306 18.42 17.60 20.04
C THR A 306 19.75 17.95 20.72
N GLY A 307 20.85 18.01 19.96
CA GLY A 307 22.20 18.23 20.48
C GLY A 307 22.76 17.06 21.31
N ARG A 308 22.12 15.89 21.27
CA ARG A 308 22.57 14.70 22.01
C ARG A 308 23.25 13.73 21.05
N THR A 309 24.49 13.42 21.33
CA THR A 309 25.29 12.42 20.63
C THR A 309 25.82 11.39 21.63
N GLY A 310 25.86 10.11 21.24
CA GLY A 310 26.49 9.08 22.07
C GLY A 310 25.64 7.84 22.25
N GLU A 311 25.87 7.14 23.34
CA GLU A 311 25.15 5.93 23.71
C GLU A 311 23.82 6.25 24.37
N PHE A 312 22.75 5.60 23.92
CA PHE A 312 21.41 5.73 24.47
C PHE A 312 20.95 4.41 25.08
N ARG A 313 20.31 4.51 26.24
CA ARG A 313 19.57 3.38 26.79
C ARG A 313 18.21 3.29 26.12
N TYR A 314 17.69 2.09 26.00
CA TYR A 314 16.39 1.84 25.33
C TYR A 314 15.26 2.74 25.85
N GLY A 315 15.13 2.90 27.18
CA GLY A 315 14.13 3.78 27.77
C GLY A 315 14.29 5.27 27.44
N GLU A 316 15.51 5.70 27.10
CA GLU A 316 15.80 7.08 26.71
C GLU A 316 15.35 7.37 25.27
N ILE A 317 15.40 6.39 24.38
CA ILE A 317 14.93 6.53 23.00
C ILE A 317 13.44 6.86 22.97
N GLY A 318 12.62 6.13 23.72
CA GLY A 318 11.19 6.38 23.81
C GLY A 318 10.84 7.76 24.39
N THR A 319 11.78 8.39 25.10
CA THR A 319 11.63 9.76 25.60
C THR A 319 12.06 10.80 24.57
N LEU A 320 13.08 10.46 23.76
CA LEU A 320 13.62 11.36 22.74
C LEU A 320 12.78 11.39 21.47
N LEU A 321 12.12 10.27 21.16
CA LEU A 321 11.30 10.07 19.98
C LEU A 321 9.88 9.63 20.42
N PRO A 322 9.11 10.52 21.03
CA PRO A 322 7.78 10.18 21.52
C PRO A 322 6.88 9.75 20.38
N SER A 323 5.98 8.80 20.64
CA SER A 323 4.86 8.49 19.75
C SER A 323 3.73 9.48 19.98
N GLY A 324 3.00 9.81 18.92
CA GLY A 324 1.83 10.68 19.02
C GLY A 324 1.29 11.10 17.65
N ALA A 325 0.23 11.89 17.69
CA ALA A 325 -0.29 12.54 16.50
C ALA A 325 0.64 13.68 16.08
N SER A 326 0.93 13.75 14.81
CA SER A 326 1.74 14.81 14.21
C SER A 326 1.06 15.39 12.98
N TYR A 327 1.60 16.48 12.44
CA TYR A 327 1.08 17.06 11.22
C TYR A 327 2.19 17.82 10.47
N THR A 328 1.97 18.00 9.19
CA THR A 328 2.78 18.83 8.30
C THR A 328 1.88 19.69 7.43
N ALA A 329 2.41 20.74 6.84
CA ALA A 329 1.63 21.66 6.02
C ALA A 329 2.38 22.09 4.76
N SER A 330 1.62 22.45 3.73
CA SER A 330 2.12 22.93 2.46
C SER A 330 1.33 24.14 1.97
N GLU A 331 2.01 25.16 1.50
CA GLU A 331 1.39 26.32 0.84
C GLU A 331 1.02 26.05 -0.61
N ASP A 332 1.80 25.21 -1.29
CA ASP A 332 1.61 24.90 -2.72
C ASP A 332 0.98 23.52 -2.97
N GLY A 333 0.82 22.70 -1.94
CA GLY A 333 0.31 21.35 -2.01
C GLY A 333 1.36 20.30 -2.39
N VAL A 334 2.61 20.70 -2.60
CA VAL A 334 3.70 19.80 -3.02
C VAL A 334 4.86 19.78 -2.03
N HIS A 335 5.27 20.95 -1.57
CA HIS A 335 6.39 21.08 -0.64
C HIS A 335 5.86 21.24 0.78
N PHE A 336 6.07 20.22 1.58
CA PHE A 336 5.58 20.17 2.96
C PHE A 336 6.67 20.55 3.96
N THR A 337 6.27 21.23 5.02
CA THR A 337 7.15 21.54 6.13
C THR A 337 7.47 20.28 6.91
N ARG A 338 8.61 20.24 7.58
CA ARG A 338 8.91 19.14 8.50
C ARG A 338 7.91 19.17 9.68
N ALA A 339 7.38 18.00 10.02
CA ALA A 339 6.57 17.87 11.21
C ALA A 339 7.47 17.95 12.46
N ASP A 340 7.20 18.90 13.32
CA ASP A 340 8.02 19.20 14.50
C ASP A 340 7.27 19.10 15.83
N ARG A 341 5.95 18.94 15.78
CA ARG A 341 5.10 18.82 16.98
C ARG A 341 4.37 17.49 17.02
N LEU A 342 4.37 16.90 18.22
CA LEU A 342 3.59 15.72 18.54
C LEU A 342 2.52 16.12 19.56
N ILE A 343 1.28 15.80 19.26
CA ILE A 343 0.16 15.82 20.19
C ILE A 343 0.21 14.51 21.00
N HIS A 344 -0.54 14.38 22.08
CA HIS A 344 -0.66 13.14 22.84
C HIS A 344 -0.82 11.92 21.94
N TYR A 345 -0.39 10.76 22.43
CA TYR A 345 -0.48 9.51 21.69
C TYR A 345 -1.92 9.28 21.23
N LEU A 346 -2.13 9.50 19.96
CA LEU A 346 -3.36 9.22 19.23
C LEU A 346 -2.97 8.50 17.95
N GLU A 347 -3.51 7.34 17.76
CA GLU A 347 -3.37 6.59 16.52
C GLU A 347 -4.35 7.14 15.50
N ASN A 348 -3.91 7.32 14.25
CA ASN A 348 -4.75 7.76 13.12
C ASN A 348 -5.56 9.04 13.41
N PRO A 349 -4.91 10.17 13.73
CA PRO A 349 -5.61 11.41 14.07
C PRO A 349 -6.31 12.01 12.85
N SER A 350 -7.63 12.02 12.85
CA SER A 350 -8.42 12.65 11.79
C SER A 350 -8.89 14.04 12.20
N ILE A 351 -8.44 15.05 11.44
CA ILE A 351 -8.72 16.47 11.70
C ILE A 351 -9.67 17.01 10.65
N PHE A 352 -10.74 17.63 11.10
CA PHE A 352 -11.77 18.21 10.24
C PHE A 352 -11.98 19.68 10.54
N VAL A 353 -12.15 20.49 9.49
CA VAL A 353 -12.52 21.90 9.60
C VAL A 353 -14.03 22.01 9.74
N GLN A 354 -14.48 22.62 10.81
CA GLN A 354 -15.90 22.86 11.06
C GLN A 354 -16.42 24.08 10.30
N PRO A 355 -17.73 24.21 10.10
CA PRO A 355 -18.32 25.37 9.42
C PRO A 355 -18.03 26.72 10.08
N ASP A 356 -17.74 26.75 11.38
CA ASP A 356 -17.33 27.96 12.12
C ASP A 356 -15.82 28.26 12.00
N GLY A 357 -15.06 27.43 11.25
CA GLY A 357 -13.63 27.57 11.03
C GLY A 357 -12.75 26.91 12.09
N ARG A 358 -13.31 26.32 13.13
CA ARG A 358 -12.57 25.58 14.15
C ARG A 358 -12.16 24.20 13.64
N LEU A 359 -11.15 23.64 14.24
CA LEU A 359 -10.69 22.29 13.95
C LEU A 359 -11.23 21.30 14.99
N HIS A 360 -11.76 20.18 14.51
CA HIS A 360 -12.05 19.01 15.33
C HIS A 360 -11.07 17.89 14.98
N LEU A 361 -10.42 17.33 15.99
CA LEU A 361 -9.67 16.09 15.89
C LEU A 361 -10.51 14.99 16.52
N ILE A 362 -10.75 13.95 15.74
CA ILE A 362 -11.54 12.79 16.15
C ILE A 362 -10.61 11.58 16.27
N GLN A 363 -10.61 10.98 17.47
CA GLN A 363 -9.88 9.73 17.73
C GLN A 363 -10.47 9.03 18.97
N ASP A 364 -9.86 9.11 20.16
CA ASP A 364 -10.38 8.56 21.42
C ASP A 364 -11.42 9.47 22.11
N GLY A 365 -11.75 10.57 21.45
CA GLY A 365 -12.67 11.60 21.84
C GLY A 365 -12.74 12.65 20.74
N VAL A 366 -13.37 13.76 21.05
CA VAL A 366 -13.39 14.95 20.20
C VAL A 366 -12.54 16.03 20.88
N TRP A 367 -11.55 16.50 20.14
CA TRP A 367 -10.67 17.59 20.53
C TRP A 367 -10.93 18.77 19.64
N GLU A 368 -10.89 19.97 20.18
CA GLU A 368 -11.09 21.21 19.43
C GLU A 368 -9.86 22.09 19.46
N SER A 369 -9.67 22.86 18.40
CA SER A 369 -8.64 23.89 18.32
C SER A 369 -9.00 24.97 17.30
N ASP A 370 -8.47 26.17 17.52
CA ASP A 370 -8.51 27.28 16.56
C ASP A 370 -7.37 27.22 15.54
N HIS A 371 -6.34 26.39 15.80
CA HIS A 371 -5.21 26.16 14.90
C HIS A 371 -4.53 24.80 15.21
N PRO A 372 -3.88 24.17 14.24
CA PRO A 372 -3.15 22.92 14.50
C PRO A 372 -2.07 23.11 15.57
N GLY A 373 -2.12 22.32 16.64
CA GLY A 373 -1.09 22.27 17.68
C GLY A 373 -1.56 22.50 19.10
N ASP A 374 -2.64 23.21 19.35
CA ASP A 374 -3.15 23.50 20.71
C ASP A 374 -4.56 22.92 20.87
N TRP A 375 -4.63 21.66 21.26
CA TRP A 375 -5.85 20.88 21.31
C TRP A 375 -6.46 20.79 22.70
N THR A 376 -7.78 21.02 22.79
CA THR A 376 -8.56 20.87 24.02
C THR A 376 -9.56 19.73 23.87
N LEU A 377 -9.53 18.77 24.79
CA LEU A 377 -10.51 17.70 24.82
C LEU A 377 -11.87 18.24 25.27
N VAL A 378 -12.85 18.21 24.36
CA VAL A 378 -14.22 18.71 24.62
C VAL A 378 -15.22 17.58 24.88
N GLN A 379 -14.95 16.39 24.36
CA GLN A 379 -15.79 15.21 24.57
C GLN A 379 -14.90 13.98 24.80
N ARG A 380 -15.12 13.28 25.89
CA ARG A 380 -14.50 11.98 26.14
C ARG A 380 -15.32 10.89 25.49
N GLY A 381 -14.60 9.96 24.84
CA GLY A 381 -15.24 8.88 24.12
C GLY A 381 -15.88 9.35 22.82
N PHE A 382 -15.65 8.58 21.82
CA PHE A 382 -16.30 8.66 20.54
C PHE A 382 -16.86 7.26 20.28
N PRO A 383 -18.01 7.10 19.71
CA PRO A 383 -18.76 8.03 18.85
C PRO A 383 -19.79 8.89 19.60
N PRO A 384 -20.39 9.84 18.86
CA PRO A 384 -21.60 10.53 19.34
C PRO A 384 -22.70 9.54 19.68
N HIS A 385 -23.68 10.02 20.42
CA HIS A 385 -24.85 9.25 20.84
C HIS A 385 -25.46 8.43 19.69
N GLY A 386 -25.71 7.15 19.93
CA GLY A 386 -26.25 6.21 18.92
C GLY A 386 -25.20 5.27 18.28
N MET A 387 -23.93 5.54 18.50
CA MET A 387 -22.83 4.71 17.97
C MET A 387 -22.11 3.92 19.09
N GLU A 388 -22.66 3.84 20.29
CA GLU A 388 -22.02 3.29 21.48
C GLU A 388 -21.64 1.81 21.35
N SER A 389 -22.35 1.08 20.51
CA SER A 389 -22.02 -0.32 20.23
C SER A 389 -20.71 -0.49 19.48
N PHE A 390 -20.28 0.55 18.80
CA PHE A 390 -19.06 0.59 18.00
C PHE A 390 -17.84 1.04 18.83
N ALA A 391 -18.04 1.89 19.82
CA ALA A 391 -17.00 2.57 20.61
C ALA A 391 -15.99 1.67 21.33
N ARG A 392 -16.20 0.38 21.38
CA ARG A 392 -15.35 -0.52 22.16
C ARG A 392 -14.08 -0.97 21.46
N ASN A 393 -13.94 -0.76 20.16
CA ASN A 393 -12.98 -1.54 19.38
C ASN A 393 -11.99 -0.76 18.51
N CYS A 394 -11.75 0.50 18.77
CA CYS A 394 -10.78 1.28 18.01
C CYS A 394 -11.38 2.09 16.84
N LEU A 395 -11.19 3.38 16.91
CA LEU A 395 -11.48 4.32 15.84
C LEU A 395 -10.29 4.32 14.85
N ASP A 396 -10.19 3.27 14.08
CA ASP A 396 -9.13 3.14 13.10
C ASP A 396 -9.50 3.87 11.81
N CYS A 397 -8.75 4.92 11.49
CA CYS A 397 -8.93 5.72 10.28
C CYS A 397 -10.36 6.33 10.13
N PRO A 398 -10.83 7.13 11.09
CA PRO A 398 -12.13 7.77 10.97
C PRO A 398 -12.12 8.84 9.87
N THR A 399 -13.23 8.93 9.14
CA THR A 399 -13.43 9.93 8.09
C THR A 399 -14.87 10.45 8.09
N CYS A 400 -15.03 11.72 7.71
CA CYS A 400 -16.34 12.38 7.58
C CYS A 400 -16.46 13.01 6.20
N PHE A 401 -17.65 12.99 5.64
CA PHE A 401 -17.97 13.73 4.41
C PHE A 401 -19.45 14.08 4.34
N GLU A 402 -19.80 15.02 3.47
CA GLU A 402 -21.19 15.39 3.17
C GLU A 402 -21.51 15.04 1.72
N LEU A 403 -22.70 14.47 1.49
CA LEU A 403 -23.19 14.17 0.15
C LEU A 403 -24.72 14.26 0.13
N ASP A 404 -25.29 15.01 -0.81
CA ASP A 404 -26.74 15.12 -1.07
C ASP A 404 -27.57 15.45 0.20
N GLY A 405 -27.05 16.35 1.03
CA GLY A 405 -27.73 16.79 2.27
C GLY A 405 -27.67 15.81 3.43
N TRP A 406 -26.80 14.80 3.31
CA TRP A 406 -26.48 13.86 4.37
C TRP A 406 -25.05 14.06 4.85
N GLU A 407 -24.85 13.85 6.13
CA GLU A 407 -23.54 13.75 6.77
C GLU A 407 -23.22 12.27 6.98
N TYR A 408 -22.00 11.88 6.64
CA TYR A 408 -21.51 10.50 6.77
C TYR A 408 -20.29 10.44 7.66
N PHE A 409 -20.21 9.35 8.42
CA PHE A 409 -19.07 9.01 9.24
C PHE A 409 -18.69 7.55 8.98
N ALA A 410 -17.47 7.33 8.57
CA ALA A 410 -16.94 5.99 8.33
C ALA A 410 -15.67 5.75 9.14
N VAL A 411 -15.42 4.48 9.49
CA VAL A 411 -14.22 4.05 10.20
C VAL A 411 -13.66 2.83 9.50
N GLY A 412 -12.52 3.01 8.85
CA GLY A 412 -11.92 1.95 8.06
C GLY A 412 -12.93 1.34 7.08
N PHE A 413 -13.09 0.03 7.11
CA PHE A 413 -14.16 -0.68 6.40
C PHE A 413 -15.23 -1.28 7.33
N SER A 414 -15.12 -1.01 8.63
CA SER A 414 -15.92 -1.69 9.66
C SER A 414 -17.21 -0.95 10.04
N ALA A 415 -17.30 0.35 9.78
CA ALA A 415 -18.48 1.14 10.11
C ALA A 415 -18.79 2.18 9.04
N PHE A 416 -20.09 2.39 8.80
CA PHE A 416 -20.59 3.41 7.93
C PHE A 416 -21.92 3.93 8.49
N PHE A 417 -21.90 5.17 8.96
CA PHE A 417 -23.04 5.85 9.55
C PHE A 417 -23.46 7.02 8.69
N GLY A 418 -24.73 7.35 8.71
CA GLY A 418 -25.24 8.54 8.06
C GLY A 418 -26.39 9.18 8.83
N ARG A 419 -26.56 10.50 8.66
CA ARG A 419 -27.73 11.25 9.14
C ARG A 419 -28.05 12.36 8.16
N ARG A 420 -29.31 12.81 8.13
CA ARG A 420 -29.62 14.05 7.46
C ARG A 420 -28.95 15.21 8.16
N LYS A 421 -28.45 16.16 7.38
CA LYS A 421 -27.79 17.33 7.94
C LYS A 421 -28.77 18.08 8.86
N GLY A 422 -28.37 18.25 10.12
CA GLY A 422 -29.17 18.86 11.17
C GLY A 422 -29.94 17.87 12.06
N ASP A 423 -30.02 16.58 11.71
CA ASP A 423 -30.58 15.56 12.60
C ASP A 423 -29.63 15.22 13.73
N ALA A 424 -30.19 14.88 14.88
CA ALA A 424 -29.37 14.52 16.06
C ALA A 424 -28.86 13.08 16.01
N GLU A 425 -29.60 12.15 15.40
CA GLU A 425 -29.36 10.74 15.45
C GLU A 425 -28.64 10.20 14.21
N TRP A 426 -27.67 9.37 14.42
CA TRP A 426 -26.96 8.64 13.37
C TRP A 426 -27.61 7.28 13.11
N ILE A 427 -27.70 6.90 11.86
CA ILE A 427 -28.18 5.60 11.37
C ILE A 427 -26.97 4.73 11.08
N ASP A 428 -26.94 3.53 11.62
CA ASP A 428 -25.92 2.52 11.32
C ASP A 428 -26.30 1.82 10.01
N PHE A 429 -25.70 2.27 8.91
CA PHE A 429 -26.00 1.74 7.58
C PHE A 429 -25.47 0.33 7.36
N VAL A 430 -24.41 -0.06 8.09
CA VAL A 430 -23.91 -1.43 8.06
C VAL A 430 -24.94 -2.38 8.64
N LYS A 431 -25.56 -2.02 9.78
CA LYS A 431 -26.64 -2.83 10.38
C LYS A 431 -27.88 -2.93 9.51
N GLU A 432 -28.15 -1.92 8.73
CA GLU A 432 -29.30 -1.92 7.81
C GLU A 432 -29.02 -2.60 6.46
N GLY A 433 -27.79 -3.12 6.23
CA GLY A 433 -27.39 -3.72 4.97
C GLY A 433 -27.25 -2.68 3.83
N ARG A 434 -26.94 -1.45 4.16
CA ARG A 434 -26.85 -0.29 3.25
C ARG A 434 -25.42 0.21 3.08
N ASP A 435 -24.43 -0.55 3.56
CA ASP A 435 -23.03 -0.14 3.49
C ASP A 435 -22.51 -0.13 2.04
N PRO A 436 -21.63 0.82 1.69
CA PRO A 436 -21.07 0.93 0.36
C PRO A 436 -19.86 0.01 0.13
N TYR A 437 -19.56 -0.94 1.01
CA TYR A 437 -18.39 -1.81 0.88
C TYR A 437 -18.33 -2.49 -0.49
N ASP A 438 -17.13 -2.51 -1.08
CA ASP A 438 -16.91 -3.00 -2.45
C ASP A 438 -15.57 -3.74 -2.65
N GLY A 439 -14.91 -4.13 -1.56
CA GLY A 439 -13.58 -4.75 -1.56
C GLY A 439 -12.44 -3.77 -1.27
N SER A 440 -12.67 -2.45 -1.31
CA SER A 440 -11.68 -1.45 -0.91
C SER A 440 -11.53 -1.36 0.61
N SER A 441 -10.34 -0.97 1.08
CA SER A 441 -10.02 -0.79 2.49
C SER A 441 -9.70 0.66 2.81
N VAL A 442 -10.03 1.05 4.04
CA VAL A 442 -9.71 2.36 4.61
C VAL A 442 -10.03 3.51 3.66
N PRO A 443 -11.30 3.61 3.22
CA PRO A 443 -11.68 4.64 2.29
C PRO A 443 -11.68 6.02 2.94
N MET A 444 -11.11 7.00 2.24
CA MET A 444 -11.18 8.41 2.56
C MET A 444 -11.82 9.19 1.43
N TYR A 445 -12.46 10.30 1.74
CA TYR A 445 -13.35 11.02 0.82
C TYR A 445 -12.95 12.48 0.68
N SER A 446 -13.02 13.00 -0.53
CA SER A 446 -12.85 14.42 -0.80
C SER A 446 -13.71 14.86 -1.99
N ALA A 447 -14.32 16.04 -1.88
CA ALA A 447 -15.03 16.65 -3.00
C ALA A 447 -14.02 17.06 -4.09
N TRP A 448 -14.33 16.74 -5.34
CA TRP A 448 -13.64 17.27 -6.51
C TRP A 448 -14.24 18.61 -6.92
N ARG A 449 -13.49 19.40 -7.68
CA ARG A 449 -13.88 20.76 -8.11
C ARG A 449 -15.22 20.89 -8.86
N ASP A 450 -15.73 19.80 -9.42
CA ASP A 450 -17.02 19.73 -10.10
C ASP A 450 -18.17 19.27 -9.18
N GLY A 451 -17.91 19.13 -7.89
CA GLY A 451 -18.86 18.70 -6.87
C GLY A 451 -19.00 17.20 -6.71
N ARG A 452 -18.31 16.38 -7.54
CA ARG A 452 -18.26 14.93 -7.32
C ARG A 452 -17.53 14.61 -6.03
N MET A 453 -18.01 13.64 -5.29
CA MET A 453 -17.29 13.09 -4.13
C MET A 453 -16.44 11.91 -4.58
N ILE A 454 -15.12 12.04 -4.42
CA ILE A 454 -14.16 11.01 -4.80
C ILE A 454 -13.66 10.31 -3.54
N GLU A 455 -13.73 8.99 -3.58
CA GLU A 455 -13.15 8.10 -2.58
C GLU A 455 -11.81 7.61 -3.07
N GLY A 456 -10.81 7.61 -2.18
CA GLY A 456 -9.55 6.90 -2.34
C GLY A 456 -9.41 5.82 -1.29
N GLY A 457 -8.94 4.65 -1.69
CA GLY A 457 -8.68 3.52 -0.81
C GLY A 457 -7.66 2.58 -1.45
N TRP A 458 -7.42 1.44 -0.85
CA TRP A 458 -6.59 0.40 -1.42
C TRP A 458 -7.33 -0.94 -1.48
N MET A 459 -6.93 -1.83 -2.37
CA MET A 459 -7.60 -3.11 -2.55
C MET A 459 -7.15 -4.13 -1.51
N ASN A 460 -8.10 -4.76 -0.83
CA ASN A 460 -7.83 -5.92 0.03
C ASN A 460 -7.64 -7.20 -0.80
N GLY A 461 -6.83 -8.15 -0.32
CA GLY A 461 -6.80 -9.47 -0.95
C GLY A 461 -5.53 -10.28 -0.78
N ILE A 462 -4.37 -9.67 -0.76
CA ILE A 462 -3.08 -10.39 -0.67
C ILE A 462 -2.27 -10.06 0.60
N GLY A 463 -2.77 -9.17 1.41
CA GLY A 463 -2.13 -8.73 2.63
C GLY A 463 -2.51 -7.29 2.95
N TRP A 464 -1.84 -6.67 3.91
CA TRP A 464 -2.00 -5.26 4.20
C TRP A 464 -1.28 -4.43 3.12
N GLY A 465 -1.98 -3.49 2.53
CA GLY A 465 -1.50 -2.73 1.38
C GLY A 465 -1.52 -3.54 0.07
N SER A 466 -1.87 -2.90 -1.02
CA SER A 466 -1.79 -3.47 -2.37
C SER A 466 -1.80 -2.36 -3.43
N CYS A 467 -2.86 -2.19 -4.18
CA CYS A 467 -3.00 -1.16 -5.21
C CYS A 467 -4.06 -0.12 -4.83
N LEU A 468 -3.88 1.08 -5.36
CA LEU A 468 -4.81 2.19 -5.20
C LEU A 468 -6.13 1.90 -5.89
N MET A 469 -7.22 2.25 -5.24
CA MET A 469 -8.55 2.26 -5.81
C MET A 469 -9.19 3.65 -5.70
N LEU A 470 -9.75 4.15 -6.80
CA LEU A 470 -10.55 5.35 -6.83
C LEU A 470 -12.00 5.02 -7.15
N ARG A 471 -12.91 5.67 -6.44
CA ARG A 471 -14.36 5.57 -6.64
C ARG A 471 -14.99 6.95 -6.66
N GLU A 472 -16.04 7.09 -7.41
CA GLU A 472 -16.94 8.21 -7.31
C GLU A 472 -18.17 7.77 -6.53
N MET A 473 -18.53 8.53 -5.48
CA MET A 473 -19.69 8.27 -4.66
C MET A 473 -20.97 8.76 -5.37
N VAL A 474 -21.99 7.93 -5.39
CA VAL A 474 -23.26 8.20 -6.08
C VAL A 474 -24.40 8.24 -5.06
N PRO A 475 -25.13 9.36 -4.90
CA PRO A 475 -26.31 9.39 -4.04
C PRO A 475 -27.43 8.55 -4.68
N LEU A 476 -28.01 7.64 -3.90
CA LEU A 476 -29.10 6.74 -4.32
C LEU A 476 -30.46 7.07 -3.67
N GLY A 477 -30.53 8.21 -2.98
CA GLY A 477 -31.69 8.65 -2.23
C GLY A 477 -31.78 8.08 -0.82
N ASN A 478 -32.44 8.78 0.08
CA ASN A 478 -32.64 8.40 1.49
C ASN A 478 -31.35 8.08 2.23
N GLY A 479 -30.25 8.76 1.90
CA GLY A 479 -28.95 8.52 2.47
C GLY A 479 -28.23 7.28 1.97
N ASN A 480 -28.81 6.50 1.06
CA ASN A 480 -28.10 5.42 0.41
C ASN A 480 -27.01 5.98 -0.51
N VAL A 481 -25.87 5.33 -0.49
CA VAL A 481 -24.70 5.70 -1.28
C VAL A 481 -24.24 4.49 -2.10
N GLY A 482 -24.08 4.73 -3.38
CA GLY A 482 -23.44 3.80 -4.29
C GLY A 482 -22.04 4.27 -4.66
N LYS A 483 -21.38 3.48 -5.48
CA LYS A 483 -20.06 3.78 -6.02
C LYS A 483 -20.00 3.47 -7.51
N ARG A 484 -19.26 4.27 -8.26
CA ARG A 484 -18.90 3.97 -9.65
C ARG A 484 -17.42 4.24 -9.90
N TRP A 485 -16.91 3.78 -11.01
CA TRP A 485 -15.56 4.09 -11.41
C TRP A 485 -15.41 5.61 -11.71
N VAL A 486 -14.27 6.15 -11.31
CA VAL A 486 -13.84 7.48 -11.78
C VAL A 486 -13.41 7.33 -13.23
N ALA A 487 -14.19 7.86 -14.15
CA ALA A 487 -14.00 7.61 -15.59
C ALA A 487 -12.62 8.04 -16.10
N GLU A 488 -12.10 9.13 -15.58
CA GLU A 488 -10.78 9.68 -15.95
C GLU A 488 -9.62 8.80 -15.47
N SER A 489 -9.84 8.04 -14.40
CA SER A 489 -8.82 7.16 -13.80
C SER A 489 -8.66 5.83 -14.51
N LEU A 490 -9.57 5.51 -15.42
CA LEU A 490 -9.52 4.25 -16.16
C LEU A 490 -8.50 4.30 -17.30
N PRO A 491 -7.98 3.12 -17.70
CA PRO A 491 -7.17 3.03 -18.92
C PRO A 491 -7.97 3.41 -20.16
N GLU A 492 -7.26 3.79 -21.21
CA GLU A 492 -7.87 4.01 -22.52
C GLU A 492 -8.08 2.66 -23.22
N PHE A 493 -9.34 2.35 -23.51
CA PHE A 493 -9.70 1.12 -24.19
C PHE A 493 -9.79 1.33 -25.69
N GLY A 494 -9.46 0.28 -26.46
CA GLY A 494 -9.70 0.21 -27.90
C GLY A 494 -11.19 0.12 -28.25
N ALA A 495 -11.50 -0.05 -29.52
CA ALA A 495 -12.87 -0.27 -29.96
C ALA A 495 -13.42 -1.60 -29.39
N ALA A 496 -14.64 -1.54 -28.89
CA ALA A 496 -15.30 -2.71 -28.37
C ALA A 496 -15.72 -3.67 -29.49
N GLU A 497 -15.36 -4.94 -29.34
CA GLU A 497 -15.74 -6.01 -30.28
C GLU A 497 -16.79 -6.94 -29.61
N ASN A 498 -17.64 -7.57 -30.42
CA ASN A 498 -18.53 -8.61 -29.94
C ASN A 498 -17.72 -9.88 -29.68
N PHE A 499 -17.99 -10.55 -28.59
CA PHE A 499 -17.33 -11.82 -28.28
C PHE A 499 -18.34 -12.96 -28.07
N SER A 500 -17.83 -14.19 -28.24
CA SER A 500 -18.57 -15.42 -27.98
C SER A 500 -18.78 -15.66 -26.46
N GLU A 501 -19.33 -16.81 -26.08
CA GLU A 501 -19.52 -17.14 -24.67
C GLU A 501 -18.25 -17.15 -23.85
N LYS A 502 -17.12 -17.52 -24.45
CA LYS A 502 -15.80 -17.54 -23.81
C LYS A 502 -14.87 -16.53 -24.47
N THR A 503 -14.30 -15.65 -23.67
CA THR A 503 -13.39 -14.61 -24.11
C THR A 503 -12.01 -14.80 -23.49
N PRO A 504 -10.93 -14.72 -24.27
CA PRO A 504 -9.58 -14.68 -23.73
C PRO A 504 -9.35 -13.35 -22.96
N VAL A 505 -8.60 -13.43 -21.89
CA VAL A 505 -8.15 -12.28 -21.11
C VAL A 505 -6.67 -12.05 -21.35
N ALA A 506 -6.26 -10.79 -21.49
CA ALA A 506 -4.86 -10.45 -21.68
C ALA A 506 -3.99 -10.98 -20.52
N ALA A 507 -2.83 -11.53 -20.83
CA ALA A 507 -1.90 -12.04 -19.84
C ALA A 507 -1.22 -10.92 -19.03
N ALA A 508 -1.19 -9.70 -19.58
CA ALA A 508 -0.70 -8.48 -18.93
C ALA A 508 -1.53 -7.28 -19.39
N GLY A 509 -1.64 -6.26 -18.53
CA GLY A 509 -2.47 -5.10 -18.78
C GLY A 509 -3.93 -5.30 -18.39
N ASP A 510 -4.80 -4.46 -18.91
CA ASP A 510 -6.20 -4.40 -18.51
C ASP A 510 -7.13 -4.92 -19.60
N THR A 511 -8.16 -5.62 -19.22
CA THR A 511 -9.22 -6.10 -20.11
C THR A 511 -10.57 -5.61 -19.61
N LEU A 512 -11.35 -4.93 -20.45
CA LEU A 512 -12.70 -4.48 -20.13
C LEU A 512 -13.73 -5.39 -20.81
N LEU A 513 -14.69 -5.91 -20.05
CA LEU A 513 -15.86 -6.61 -20.55
C LEU A 513 -17.10 -5.76 -20.24
N GLU A 514 -18.03 -5.68 -21.19
CA GLU A 514 -19.31 -5.00 -21.01
C GLU A 514 -20.46 -5.91 -21.37
N PHE A 515 -21.46 -5.95 -20.51
CA PHE A 515 -22.67 -6.75 -20.67
C PHE A 515 -23.91 -5.86 -20.51
N ARG A 516 -24.87 -6.01 -21.39
CA ARG A 516 -26.20 -5.41 -21.21
C ARG A 516 -27.14 -6.52 -20.72
N ILE A 517 -27.57 -6.41 -19.48
CA ILE A 517 -28.35 -7.42 -18.78
C ILE A 517 -29.82 -7.01 -18.77
N ASP A 518 -30.70 -7.97 -19.09
CA ASP A 518 -32.14 -7.87 -18.97
C ASP A 518 -32.58 -8.63 -17.70
N PRO A 519 -33.00 -7.93 -16.63
CA PRO A 519 -33.36 -8.58 -15.36
C PRO A 519 -34.55 -9.55 -15.49
N ALA A 520 -35.42 -9.34 -16.46
CA ALA A 520 -36.56 -10.24 -16.70
C ALA A 520 -36.14 -11.66 -17.13
N LYS A 521 -34.90 -11.85 -17.53
CA LYS A 521 -34.35 -13.12 -17.95
C LYS A 521 -33.65 -13.92 -16.85
N GLY A 522 -33.70 -13.42 -15.62
CA GLY A 522 -33.13 -14.06 -14.44
C GLY A 522 -31.66 -13.73 -14.14
N ALA A 523 -31.04 -14.58 -13.36
CA ALA A 523 -29.67 -14.37 -12.90
C ALA A 523 -28.64 -14.45 -14.05
N PHE A 524 -27.55 -13.71 -13.89
CA PHE A 524 -26.41 -13.68 -14.81
C PHE A 524 -25.13 -13.99 -14.05
N ALA A 525 -24.21 -14.73 -14.65
CA ALA A 525 -22.93 -15.06 -14.04
C ALA A 525 -21.78 -15.00 -15.04
N ILE A 526 -20.60 -14.68 -14.52
CA ILE A 526 -19.33 -14.68 -15.25
C ILE A 526 -18.34 -15.55 -14.47
N ARG A 527 -17.85 -16.60 -15.11
CA ARG A 527 -16.80 -17.47 -14.57
C ARG A 527 -15.45 -17.05 -15.13
N PHE A 528 -14.51 -16.85 -14.23
CA PHE A 528 -13.12 -16.55 -14.57
C PHE A 528 -12.29 -17.82 -14.35
N THR A 529 -11.51 -18.18 -15.37
CA THR A 529 -10.66 -19.39 -15.36
C THR A 529 -9.27 -19.06 -15.82
N GLY A 530 -8.29 -19.82 -15.33
CA GLY A 530 -6.88 -19.59 -15.65
C GLY A 530 -5.97 -20.51 -14.83
N GLU A 531 -4.81 -20.01 -14.47
CA GLU A 531 -3.87 -20.70 -13.57
C GLU A 531 -4.26 -20.40 -12.12
N GLY A 532 -4.38 -21.40 -11.28
CA GLY A 532 -4.84 -21.28 -9.89
C GLY A 532 -6.35 -21.51 -9.73
N GLU A 533 -6.87 -21.09 -8.58
CA GLU A 533 -8.28 -21.28 -8.22
C GLU A 533 -9.17 -20.24 -8.89
N GLY A 534 -9.99 -20.66 -9.84
CA GLY A 534 -10.96 -19.81 -10.54
C GLY A 534 -12.04 -19.23 -9.63
N CYS A 535 -12.76 -18.24 -10.13
CA CYS A 535 -13.85 -17.60 -9.41
C CYS A 535 -15.05 -17.28 -10.31
N GLU A 536 -16.16 -16.95 -9.68
CA GLU A 536 -17.39 -16.55 -10.35
C GLU A 536 -17.94 -15.26 -9.74
N PHE A 537 -18.34 -14.34 -10.60
CA PHE A 537 -19.22 -13.24 -10.24
C PHE A 537 -20.64 -13.59 -10.68
N ARG A 538 -21.59 -13.42 -9.77
CA ARG A 538 -23.02 -13.69 -10.05
C ARG A 538 -23.87 -12.50 -9.60
N ILE A 539 -24.85 -12.12 -10.42
CA ILE A 539 -25.88 -11.16 -10.07
C ILE A 539 -27.26 -11.77 -10.24
N ASP A 540 -28.12 -11.62 -9.24
CA ASP A 540 -29.51 -12.04 -9.23
C ASP A 540 -30.40 -10.79 -9.05
N PRO A 541 -30.93 -10.22 -10.15
CA PRO A 541 -31.74 -9.03 -10.08
C PRO A 541 -33.05 -9.22 -9.27
N ALA A 542 -33.63 -10.42 -9.26
CA ALA A 542 -34.84 -10.70 -8.51
C ALA A 542 -34.63 -10.63 -6.98
N LYS A 543 -33.40 -10.86 -6.54
CA LYS A 543 -32.98 -10.75 -5.13
C LYS A 543 -32.30 -9.40 -4.82
N ALA A 544 -32.13 -8.53 -5.80
CA ALA A 544 -31.30 -7.32 -5.70
C ALA A 544 -29.90 -7.61 -5.09
N ARG A 545 -29.25 -8.70 -5.54
CA ARG A 545 -28.04 -9.25 -4.93
C ARG A 545 -26.98 -9.58 -5.97
N ALA A 546 -25.71 -9.29 -5.64
CA ALA A 546 -24.55 -9.78 -6.38
C ALA A 546 -23.54 -10.42 -5.43
N GLN A 547 -22.70 -11.32 -5.95
CA GLN A 547 -21.68 -12.00 -5.13
C GLN A 547 -20.45 -12.42 -5.94
N TRP A 548 -19.33 -12.46 -5.23
CA TRP A 548 -18.12 -13.14 -5.60
C TRP A 548 -18.04 -14.51 -4.91
N SER A 549 -17.64 -15.54 -5.62
CA SER A 549 -17.45 -16.87 -5.05
C SER A 549 -16.24 -17.58 -5.68
N SER A 550 -15.50 -18.33 -4.85
CA SER A 550 -14.47 -19.27 -5.29
C SER A 550 -15.10 -20.55 -5.83
N ALA A 551 -14.35 -21.34 -6.60
CA ALA A 551 -14.76 -22.66 -7.03
C ALA A 551 -15.05 -23.57 -5.81
N GLY A 552 -16.22 -24.20 -5.79
CA GLY A 552 -16.64 -25.06 -4.68
C GLY A 552 -17.25 -24.35 -3.46
N CYS A 553 -17.40 -23.03 -3.51
CA CYS A 553 -18.16 -22.29 -2.49
C CYS A 553 -19.66 -22.64 -2.50
N PRO A 554 -20.36 -22.42 -1.38
CA PRO A 554 -21.81 -22.53 -1.32
C PRO A 554 -22.48 -21.64 -2.39
N PRO A 555 -23.66 -22.01 -2.87
CA PRO A 555 -24.39 -21.24 -3.86
C PRO A 555 -24.76 -19.82 -3.37
N GLU A 556 -24.82 -19.60 -2.07
CA GLU A 556 -25.01 -18.31 -1.43
C GLU A 556 -23.83 -18.01 -0.51
N VAL A 557 -23.11 -16.94 -0.82
CA VAL A 557 -21.97 -16.43 -0.04
C VAL A 557 -22.49 -15.40 0.95
N PRO A 558 -22.04 -15.38 2.21
CA PRO A 558 -22.48 -14.36 3.15
C PRO A 558 -22.10 -12.94 2.71
N THR A 559 -22.91 -11.97 3.07
CA THR A 559 -22.57 -10.55 2.90
C THR A 559 -21.36 -10.20 3.72
N PHE A 560 -20.70 -9.08 3.39
CA PHE A 560 -19.60 -8.57 4.20
C PHE A 560 -19.99 -8.43 5.68
N ARG A 561 -21.18 -7.89 5.94
CA ARG A 561 -21.73 -7.75 7.28
C ARG A 561 -21.86 -9.08 8.04
N GLU A 562 -22.38 -10.11 7.38
CA GLU A 562 -22.56 -11.44 8.00
C GLU A 562 -21.22 -12.11 8.31
N GLN A 563 -20.17 -11.73 7.58
CA GLN A 563 -18.80 -12.18 7.86
C GLN A 563 -18.17 -11.43 9.02
N MET A 564 -18.63 -10.21 9.33
CA MET A 564 -18.13 -9.39 10.42
C MET A 564 -18.79 -9.82 11.74
N THR A 565 -18.18 -10.75 12.45
CA THR A 565 -18.61 -11.08 13.82
C THR A 565 -18.00 -10.09 14.84
N PRO A 566 -18.57 -9.96 16.04
CA PRO A 566 -18.00 -9.11 17.09
C PRO A 566 -16.56 -9.47 17.48
N GLU A 567 -16.17 -10.74 17.33
CA GLU A 567 -14.81 -11.19 17.57
C GLU A 567 -13.85 -10.78 16.44
N ILE A 568 -14.39 -10.56 15.27
CA ILE A 568 -13.66 -10.21 14.04
C ILE A 568 -13.47 -8.70 13.92
N SER A 569 -14.21 -7.89 14.65
CA SER A 569 -14.05 -6.44 14.67
C SER A 569 -12.70 -5.96 15.19
N ASN A 570 -11.85 -6.89 15.66
CA ASN A 570 -10.49 -6.59 16.08
C ASN A 570 -9.51 -6.94 14.95
N TYR A 571 -9.08 -5.95 14.23
CA TYR A 571 -8.13 -5.99 13.10
C TYR A 571 -6.89 -6.83 13.30
N SER A 572 -6.43 -6.96 14.55
CA SER A 572 -5.16 -7.61 14.85
C SER A 572 -5.24 -9.13 14.90
N SER A 573 -6.43 -9.72 14.93
CA SER A 573 -6.62 -11.16 15.24
C SER A 573 -6.97 -12.02 14.04
N LEU A 574 -7.33 -11.45 12.89
CA LEU A 574 -7.63 -12.24 11.70
C LEU A 574 -6.44 -12.33 10.75
N PRO A 575 -6.25 -13.49 10.13
CA PRO A 575 -5.44 -13.54 8.93
C PRO A 575 -6.10 -12.62 7.89
N TYR A 576 -5.36 -11.65 7.37
CA TYR A 576 -5.82 -10.68 6.36
C TYR A 576 -6.54 -11.32 5.15
N THR A 577 -6.35 -12.61 4.94
CA THR A 577 -7.05 -13.43 3.97
C THR A 577 -8.56 -13.54 4.20
N ALA A 578 -9.07 -13.33 5.41
CA ALA A 578 -10.50 -13.43 5.68
C ALA A 578 -11.27 -12.12 5.44
N TYR A 579 -10.57 -10.96 5.51
CA TYR A 579 -11.17 -9.64 5.17
C TYR A 579 -11.12 -9.29 3.70
N CYS A 580 -10.65 -10.19 2.91
CA CYS A 580 -10.07 -9.84 1.65
C CYS A 580 -11.04 -9.64 0.51
N GLY A 581 -12.32 -9.40 0.72
CA GLY A 581 -13.22 -9.23 -0.41
C GLY A 581 -13.09 -10.35 -1.44
N ARG A 582 -12.64 -11.53 -1.00
CA ARG A 582 -12.44 -12.67 -1.91
C ARG A 582 -13.79 -13.26 -2.29
N ASP A 583 -14.55 -13.67 -1.28
CA ASP A 583 -15.87 -14.26 -1.42
C ASP A 583 -16.84 -13.49 -0.53
N TYR A 584 -17.66 -12.65 -1.13
CA TYR A 584 -18.63 -11.85 -0.41
C TYR A 584 -19.82 -11.48 -1.31
N ALA A 585 -20.94 -11.18 -0.69
CA ALA A 585 -22.13 -10.70 -1.36
C ALA A 585 -22.45 -9.25 -0.98
N LYS A 586 -23.17 -8.58 -1.88
CA LYS A 586 -23.79 -7.28 -1.68
C LYS A 586 -25.27 -7.39 -1.99
N GLU A 587 -26.09 -6.86 -1.11
CA GLU A 587 -27.54 -6.83 -1.21
C GLU A 587 -28.05 -5.41 -1.40
N ASN A 588 -29.35 -5.29 -1.60
CA ASN A 588 -30.02 -3.99 -1.78
C ASN A 588 -29.43 -3.18 -2.95
N LEU A 589 -29.14 -3.85 -4.06
CA LEU A 589 -28.64 -3.19 -5.26
C LEU A 589 -29.71 -2.34 -5.92
N PHE A 590 -29.37 -1.11 -6.28
CA PHE A 590 -30.21 -0.17 -7.00
C PHE A 590 -29.97 -0.22 -8.50
N GLY A 591 -31.00 0.18 -9.30
CA GLY A 591 -30.85 0.35 -10.75
C GLY A 591 -30.74 -0.93 -11.56
N ILE A 592 -31.14 -2.08 -10.99
CA ILE A 592 -31.08 -3.38 -11.63
C ILE A 592 -32.47 -4.02 -11.86
N ASP A 593 -33.52 -3.26 -11.64
CA ASP A 593 -34.95 -3.63 -11.89
C ASP A 593 -35.37 -3.45 -13.34
N ALA A 594 -34.61 -2.70 -14.13
CA ALA A 594 -34.74 -2.49 -15.57
C ALA A 594 -33.44 -2.91 -16.30
N PRO A 595 -33.42 -3.00 -17.64
CA PRO A 595 -32.19 -3.34 -18.37
C PRO A 595 -31.03 -2.40 -18.01
N PHE A 596 -29.92 -2.97 -17.58
CA PHE A 596 -28.73 -2.24 -17.08
C PHE A 596 -27.43 -2.71 -17.73
N VAL A 597 -26.38 -1.92 -17.54
CA VAL A 597 -25.04 -2.26 -18.00
C VAL A 597 -24.23 -2.80 -16.82
N LEU A 598 -23.54 -3.90 -17.04
CA LEU A 598 -22.53 -4.47 -16.18
C LEU A 598 -21.18 -4.36 -16.89
N ARG A 599 -20.20 -3.74 -16.25
CA ARG A 599 -18.83 -3.65 -16.75
C ARG A 599 -17.89 -4.39 -15.82
N VAL A 600 -16.90 -5.06 -16.41
CA VAL A 600 -15.89 -5.81 -15.66
C VAL A 600 -14.52 -5.41 -16.14
N LEU A 601 -13.71 -4.90 -15.24
CA LEU A 601 -12.32 -4.57 -15.49
C LEU A 601 -11.43 -5.63 -14.85
N ILE A 602 -10.61 -6.29 -15.65
CA ILE A 602 -9.66 -7.32 -15.23
C ILE A 602 -8.27 -6.72 -15.37
N HIS A 603 -7.55 -6.58 -14.28
CA HIS A 603 -6.19 -6.06 -14.23
C HIS A 603 -5.21 -7.20 -13.99
N ALA A 604 -4.29 -7.38 -14.90
CA ALA A 604 -3.21 -8.36 -14.84
C ALA A 604 -1.87 -7.63 -14.70
N ASP A 605 -1.40 -7.48 -13.48
CA ASP A 605 -0.08 -6.92 -13.16
C ASP A 605 0.82 -8.02 -12.58
N PRO A 606 1.94 -8.36 -13.25
CA PRO A 606 2.89 -9.35 -12.74
C PRO A 606 3.39 -9.05 -11.34
N LYS A 607 3.46 -7.76 -10.94
CA LYS A 607 3.87 -7.35 -9.60
C LYS A 607 2.89 -7.80 -8.52
N LEU A 608 1.59 -7.84 -8.83
CA LEU A 608 0.55 -8.25 -7.87
C LEU A 608 0.53 -9.76 -7.63
N ASN A 609 1.03 -10.56 -8.56
CA ASN A 609 0.82 -12.03 -8.58
C ASN A 609 -0.61 -12.44 -8.19
N ALA A 610 -1.57 -11.70 -8.68
CA ALA A 610 -2.97 -11.84 -8.31
C ALA A 610 -3.84 -11.44 -9.49
N ALA A 611 -5.02 -12.01 -9.56
CA ALA A 611 -6.07 -11.48 -10.42
C ALA A 611 -6.86 -10.42 -9.66
N LEU A 612 -6.83 -9.21 -10.13
CA LEU A 612 -7.72 -8.16 -9.71
C LEU A 612 -8.86 -8.05 -10.70
N ILE A 613 -10.08 -8.22 -10.21
CA ILE A 613 -11.29 -8.16 -11.02
C ILE A 613 -12.26 -7.19 -10.34
N ASP A 614 -12.64 -6.15 -11.05
CA ASP A 614 -13.49 -5.08 -10.55
C ASP A 614 -14.74 -4.96 -11.41
N VAL A 615 -15.89 -4.94 -10.79
CA VAL A 615 -17.19 -4.91 -11.46
C VAL A 615 -17.92 -3.64 -11.13
N GLU A 616 -18.44 -2.96 -12.17
CA GLU A 616 -19.39 -1.86 -12.03
C GLU A 616 -20.78 -2.30 -12.50
N ILE A 617 -21.78 -2.11 -11.65
CA ILE A 617 -23.16 -2.53 -11.84
C ILE A 617 -24.04 -1.32 -11.97
N ALA A 618 -24.78 -1.19 -13.08
CA ALA A 618 -25.75 -0.14 -13.34
C ALA A 618 -25.19 1.31 -13.18
N GLY A 619 -23.85 1.49 -13.20
CA GLY A 619 -23.20 2.78 -13.01
C GLY A 619 -23.34 3.37 -11.59
N CYS A 620 -23.72 2.57 -10.61
CA CYS A 620 -23.93 3.05 -9.25
C CYS A 620 -23.50 2.08 -8.14
N HIS A 621 -23.03 0.88 -8.48
CA HIS A 621 -22.40 -0.04 -7.53
C HIS A 621 -21.11 -0.58 -8.08
N THR A 622 -20.16 -0.84 -7.20
CA THR A 622 -18.91 -1.54 -7.51
C THR A 622 -18.71 -2.74 -6.60
N MET A 623 -18.04 -3.76 -7.10
CA MET A 623 -17.59 -4.93 -6.34
C MET A 623 -16.26 -5.43 -6.91
N ALA A 624 -15.20 -5.37 -6.14
CA ALA A 624 -13.90 -5.84 -6.57
C ALA A 624 -13.44 -7.07 -5.78
N THR A 625 -12.61 -7.90 -6.41
CA THR A 625 -11.93 -9.03 -5.75
C THR A 625 -10.48 -9.08 -6.18
N LEU A 626 -9.60 -9.37 -5.24
CA LEU A 626 -8.17 -9.60 -5.48
C LEU A 626 -7.83 -11.02 -5.00
N ARG A 627 -7.35 -11.84 -5.94
CA ARG A 627 -7.10 -13.27 -5.69
C ARG A 627 -5.64 -13.58 -5.92
N GLY A 628 -4.92 -13.83 -4.84
CA GLY A 628 -3.53 -14.27 -4.90
C GLY A 628 -3.39 -15.63 -5.58
N ASP A 629 -2.25 -15.86 -6.22
CA ASP A 629 -1.92 -17.09 -6.92
C ASP A 629 -2.94 -17.50 -8.02
N PHE A 630 -3.61 -16.50 -8.60
CA PHE A 630 -4.55 -16.71 -9.69
C PHE A 630 -4.23 -15.77 -10.86
N ALA A 631 -4.01 -16.35 -12.04
CA ALA A 631 -3.88 -15.61 -13.28
C ALA A 631 -5.07 -15.91 -14.19
N VAL A 632 -5.91 -14.92 -14.44
CA VAL A 632 -7.07 -15.06 -15.34
C VAL A 632 -6.58 -15.24 -16.77
N ARG A 633 -7.10 -16.25 -17.46
CA ARG A 633 -6.83 -16.51 -18.89
C ARG A 633 -8.10 -16.40 -19.74
N SER A 634 -9.25 -16.59 -19.15
CA SER A 634 -10.52 -16.43 -19.87
C SER A 634 -11.67 -16.09 -18.94
N ALA A 635 -12.67 -15.43 -19.50
CA ALA A 635 -13.96 -15.17 -18.90
C ALA A 635 -15.07 -15.83 -19.72
N GLU A 636 -15.98 -16.53 -19.04
CA GLU A 636 -17.13 -17.21 -19.64
C GLU A 636 -18.41 -16.72 -19.00
N ALA A 637 -19.29 -16.14 -19.81
CA ALA A 637 -20.54 -15.58 -19.32
C ALA A 637 -21.70 -16.53 -19.58
N SER A 638 -22.55 -16.73 -18.57
CA SER A 638 -23.79 -17.50 -18.64
C SER A 638 -24.99 -16.62 -18.30
N GLY A 639 -26.11 -16.90 -18.93
CA GLY A 639 -27.33 -16.09 -18.86
C GLY A 639 -27.53 -15.24 -20.12
N SER A 640 -28.57 -14.44 -20.14
CA SER A 640 -28.98 -13.70 -21.33
C SER A 640 -28.54 -12.23 -21.26
N GLY A 641 -27.50 -11.90 -21.95
CA GLY A 641 -27.02 -10.53 -22.13
C GLY A 641 -26.38 -10.32 -23.49
N THR A 642 -26.45 -9.09 -24.02
CA THR A 642 -25.61 -8.72 -25.17
C THR A 642 -24.19 -8.48 -24.66
N LYS A 643 -23.21 -9.11 -25.28
CA LYS A 643 -21.82 -9.14 -24.83
C LYS A 643 -20.97 -8.26 -25.71
N ARG A 644 -20.16 -7.41 -25.11
CA ARG A 644 -19.13 -6.61 -25.79
C ARG A 644 -17.81 -6.73 -25.06
N PHE A 645 -16.76 -6.68 -25.79
CA PHE A 645 -15.40 -6.80 -25.32
C PHE A 645 -14.55 -5.62 -25.80
N ALA A 646 -13.75 -5.06 -24.93
CA ALA A 646 -12.71 -4.14 -25.31
C ALA A 646 -11.41 -4.49 -24.56
N ALA A 647 -10.34 -4.66 -25.30
CA ALA A 647 -9.02 -4.79 -24.72
C ALA A 647 -8.29 -3.46 -24.77
N ILE A 648 -7.34 -3.28 -23.87
CA ILE A 648 -6.41 -2.15 -23.94
C ILE A 648 -5.52 -2.28 -25.16
N LYS A 649 -5.15 -1.10 -25.65
CA LYS A 649 -4.11 -0.98 -26.67
C LYS A 649 -2.75 -1.36 -26.14
#